data_71b5f8d971c8c68023539ee4abd6615e
#
_entry.id   71b5f8d971c8c68023539ee4abd6615e
#
_cell.length_a   1.000
_cell.length_b   1.000
_cell.length_c   1.000
_cell.angle_alpha   90.00
_cell.angle_beta   90.00
_cell.angle_gamma   90.00
#
_symmetry.space_group_name_H-M   'P 1'
#
loop_
_entity.id
_entity.type
_entity.pdbx_description
1 polymer ?
#
loop_
_entity_poly.entity_id
_entity_poly.type
_entity_poly.pdbx_seq_one_letter_code
_entity_poly.pdbx_strand_id
1 'polypeptide(L)'
;MNSNAFTSFLFAQADAVAAATGTAAAAAGPVTALPPWWREGWFLWLLTLAVIAVPTLVAWLLAKQLRASDMWGRMAAVLVALTAGVAVTVLGWPPRLGIDLKGGVILVYEIDAAKQAQKAAGAEGESAGAAAIDMDKLVAAVSRRVNPGGQKEVTVRRYGLDQLEVIVPDVDQAEVDLIKRIVSSAGVLEFRITANPEDPRHKRVIELGSNASGTTVLDGGSAIGRWVQLDTAKMNPAEDRGLVTRSMPDGRVEVLVVLDRFNVTGGYLSRAASSYDNNLQPCVNFSFNSSGAALFGTLTGQNLPDPANRLTSRLGILLDDTLLSAPTIRSAISGDGQITGSFKQADVDFLVGVLNAGSLPAALQSEPISEQKISPQLGADTIRSGARAMLLATIVVLTFMLAYYRFSGLVADLAVLLNIVLVLALMISIKAAFTLAGLAGLVLSVGMAVDANVLIYERMREEMDRGAGVRTAIRNGFQRAFSTIVDSNLTTLITGIVLFAIGTDQLKGFAVTLVLGLTLNLFTAVFCSRVVFDLAERNRWITTLSMARLFGQPNFQFVKWMVPAMIGSTVFILLGLAAAQRRGQGLFDIDFTGGTSVQVAFKPDQALDIAGVRTAVSALPDAAVSAVTAADVAPGLRYKIDTSLRDDAAVEQALRDAFPGRLQTYSMGFGEVSSTAKAEKPADGGLTTAAPLDFPEKINLLTLRSTIQAALEAEGHADAPFELEAEGMTSRLKPYRNWAISTSLDPDATRKVLQRVANKLNDTPVYLSANSIGGKVAGNTKVTAVYALLASLLMIVLYVWLRFQNVAFGLAAVVALAHDVLVTVACLALSKFVAPFMGWALVDDFKISLDVVAALLTIVGFSINDTIVIFDRLRELRGKARYVTAAMIDKAVNQTLSRTILTSGTAFLATLILYAFGGQGIHAFAFAMLVGIITGSYSTIYIASPIVLWLQHRFGLGEPSPAAARAA
;
A
#
# COMPACT_ATOMS: atom_id res chain seq x y z
N MET A 1 -42.60 -12.37 -7.89
CA MET A 1 -41.85 -11.11 -8.20
C MET A 1 -40.54 -11.52 -8.80
N ASN A 2 -40.25 -11.08 -10.04
CA ASN A 2 -39.25 -11.61 -10.93
C ASN A 2 -37.83 -11.39 -10.40
N SER A 3 -37.04 -12.45 -10.36
CA SER A 3 -35.60 -12.45 -9.99
C SER A 3 -34.73 -11.54 -10.88
N ASN A 4 -35.20 -11.24 -12.09
CA ASN A 4 -34.55 -10.36 -13.04
C ASN A 4 -34.61 -8.86 -12.66
N ALA A 5 -35.53 -8.43 -11.84
CA ALA A 5 -35.67 -7.04 -11.42
C ALA A 5 -34.67 -6.69 -10.27
N PHE A 6 -34.31 -7.66 -9.45
CA PHE A 6 -33.36 -7.46 -8.35
C PHE A 6 -31.92 -7.53 -8.84
N THR A 7 -31.61 -8.40 -9.80
CA THR A 7 -30.31 -8.45 -10.45
C THR A 7 -30.07 -7.22 -11.32
N SER A 8 -31.06 -6.76 -12.09
CA SER A 8 -30.94 -5.51 -12.86
C SER A 8 -30.82 -4.28 -11.97
N PHE A 9 -31.42 -4.26 -10.77
CA PHE A 9 -31.26 -3.17 -9.82
C PHE A 9 -29.85 -3.13 -9.22
N LEU A 10 -29.25 -4.28 -8.91
CA LEU A 10 -27.88 -4.39 -8.41
C LEU A 10 -26.83 -4.11 -9.50
N PHE A 11 -27.06 -4.58 -10.73
CA PHE A 11 -26.19 -4.26 -11.87
C PHE A 11 -26.34 -2.80 -12.32
N ALA A 12 -27.55 -2.23 -12.29
CA ALA A 12 -27.76 -0.81 -12.55
C ALA A 12 -27.12 0.09 -11.47
N GLN A 13 -26.96 -0.37 -10.22
CA GLN A 13 -26.18 0.36 -9.22
C GLN A 13 -24.67 0.19 -9.42
N ALA A 14 -24.18 -0.96 -9.85
CA ALA A 14 -22.79 -1.16 -10.20
C ALA A 14 -22.41 -0.35 -11.46
N ASP A 15 -23.28 -0.35 -12.47
CA ASP A 15 -23.14 0.48 -13.67
C ASP A 15 -23.43 1.96 -13.38
N ALA A 16 -24.33 2.29 -12.44
CA ALA A 16 -24.55 3.67 -12.00
C ALA A 16 -23.38 4.21 -11.17
N VAL A 17 -22.67 3.37 -10.43
CA VAL A 17 -21.39 3.75 -9.79
C VAL A 17 -20.28 3.89 -10.84
N ALA A 18 -20.21 3.04 -11.85
CA ALA A 18 -19.30 3.18 -13.00
C ALA A 18 -19.72 4.34 -13.92
N ALA A 19 -21.02 4.57 -14.12
CA ALA A 19 -21.56 5.68 -14.91
C ALA A 19 -21.63 6.99 -14.11
N ALA A 20 -21.82 6.96 -12.79
CA ALA A 20 -21.72 8.16 -11.95
C ALA A 20 -20.29 8.69 -11.83
N THR A 21 -19.29 7.86 -12.13
CA THR A 21 -17.91 8.32 -12.32
C THR A 21 -17.60 8.72 -13.77
N GLY A 22 -18.45 8.36 -14.73
CA GLY A 22 -18.20 8.60 -16.16
C GLY A 22 -19.19 9.49 -16.92
N THR A 23 -20.45 9.63 -16.51
CA THR A 23 -21.48 10.34 -17.27
C THR A 23 -22.26 11.43 -16.51
N ALA A 24 -22.08 11.59 -15.21
CA ALA A 24 -22.63 12.72 -14.47
C ALA A 24 -21.85 14.04 -14.67
N ALA A 25 -20.76 14.02 -15.45
CA ALA A 25 -19.95 15.21 -15.74
C ALA A 25 -20.39 15.99 -16.99
N ALA A 26 -21.27 15.42 -17.84
CA ALA A 26 -21.63 16.06 -19.13
C ALA A 26 -22.88 16.96 -19.08
N ALA A 27 -23.59 17.05 -17.95
CA ALA A 27 -24.80 17.86 -17.82
C ALA A 27 -24.87 18.77 -16.59
N ALA A 28 -23.79 18.89 -15.83
CA ALA A 28 -23.69 19.84 -14.75
C ALA A 28 -22.78 20.98 -15.22
N GLY A 29 -23.36 22.15 -15.44
CA GLY A 29 -22.64 23.43 -15.28
C GLY A 29 -21.88 23.42 -13.96
N PRO A 30 -21.01 24.41 -13.64
CA PRO A 30 -20.08 24.37 -12.54
C PRO A 30 -20.76 23.78 -11.33
N VAL A 31 -20.30 22.61 -10.89
CA VAL A 31 -20.87 21.92 -9.71
C VAL A 31 -20.88 22.94 -8.61
N THR A 32 -22.02 23.56 -8.39
CA THR A 32 -22.23 24.41 -7.25
C THR A 32 -21.91 23.53 -6.07
N ALA A 33 -20.81 23.85 -5.39
CA ALA A 33 -20.44 23.20 -4.15
C ALA A 33 -21.72 23.10 -3.33
N LEU A 34 -22.11 21.88 -2.96
CA LEU A 34 -23.29 21.66 -2.13
C LEU A 34 -23.29 22.71 -1.02
N PRO A 35 -24.42 23.36 -0.74
CA PRO A 35 -24.42 24.54 0.12
C PRO A 35 -23.71 24.26 1.44
N PRO A 36 -22.88 25.18 1.92
CA PRO A 36 -21.95 24.92 3.03
C PRO A 36 -22.61 24.54 4.36
N TRP A 37 -23.95 24.66 4.47
CA TRP A 37 -24.71 24.39 5.70
C TRP A 37 -24.64 22.94 6.20
N TRP A 38 -24.42 21.95 5.34
CA TRP A 38 -24.30 20.56 5.76
C TRP A 38 -22.90 20.21 6.35
N ARG A 39 -21.89 21.09 6.18
CA ARG A 39 -20.58 21.01 6.83
C ARG A 39 -20.53 21.84 8.12
N GLU A 40 -21.55 22.61 8.41
CA GLU A 40 -21.60 23.38 9.64
C GLU A 40 -21.80 22.48 10.85
N GLY A 41 -21.11 22.77 11.94
CA GLY A 41 -21.10 21.94 13.14
C GLY A 41 -22.49 21.63 13.69
N TRP A 42 -23.46 22.57 13.59
CA TRP A 42 -24.84 22.34 14.05
C TRP A 42 -25.57 21.26 13.26
N PHE A 43 -25.35 21.14 11.95
CA PHE A 43 -25.94 20.10 11.12
C PHE A 43 -25.36 18.72 11.46
N LEU A 44 -24.06 18.62 11.66
CA LEU A 44 -23.41 17.40 12.11
C LEU A 44 -23.92 16.94 13.48
N TRP A 45 -24.16 17.89 14.39
CA TRP A 45 -24.79 17.61 15.69
C TRP A 45 -26.23 17.12 15.54
N LEU A 46 -27.03 17.76 14.68
CA LEU A 46 -28.41 17.34 14.37
C LEU A 46 -28.44 15.95 13.75
N LEU A 47 -27.54 15.68 12.80
CA LEU A 47 -27.42 14.36 12.17
C LEU A 47 -27.01 13.29 13.19
N THR A 48 -26.04 13.57 14.03
CA THR A 48 -25.61 12.64 15.09
C THR A 48 -26.76 12.35 16.06
N LEU A 49 -27.50 13.37 16.45
CA LEU A 49 -28.66 13.24 17.31
C LEU A 49 -29.77 12.43 16.61
N ALA A 50 -30.01 12.66 15.33
CA ALA A 50 -31.00 11.90 14.54
C ALA A 50 -30.59 10.42 14.40
N VAL A 51 -29.32 10.11 14.14
CA VAL A 51 -28.76 8.75 14.03
C VAL A 51 -28.92 7.97 15.34
N ILE A 52 -28.97 8.64 16.47
CA ILE A 52 -29.19 8.02 17.78
C ILE A 52 -30.68 8.01 18.15
N ALA A 53 -31.35 9.16 18.07
CA ALA A 53 -32.72 9.33 18.56
C ALA A 53 -33.76 8.58 17.72
N VAL A 54 -33.64 8.65 16.38
CA VAL A 54 -34.61 7.99 15.49
C VAL A 54 -34.62 6.46 15.65
N PRO A 55 -33.46 5.75 15.58
CA PRO A 55 -33.44 4.30 15.80
C PRO A 55 -33.87 3.91 17.21
N THR A 56 -33.53 4.74 18.21
CA THR A 56 -33.94 4.51 19.59
C THR A 56 -35.48 4.61 19.72
N LEU A 57 -36.09 5.62 19.11
CA LEU A 57 -37.54 5.75 19.06
C LEU A 57 -38.21 4.58 18.29
N VAL A 58 -37.63 4.21 17.14
CA VAL A 58 -38.12 3.06 16.35
C VAL A 58 -37.98 1.77 17.17
N ALA A 59 -36.88 1.55 17.86
CA ALA A 59 -36.69 0.39 18.74
C ALA A 59 -37.76 0.34 19.85
N TRP A 60 -38.08 1.49 20.46
CA TRP A 60 -39.08 1.59 21.49
C TRP A 60 -40.48 1.29 20.95
N LEU A 61 -40.85 1.84 19.78
CA LEU A 61 -42.12 1.57 19.10
C LEU A 61 -42.25 0.08 18.71
N LEU A 62 -41.18 -0.48 18.10
CA LEU A 62 -41.16 -1.90 17.73
C LEU A 62 -41.22 -2.80 18.95
N ALA A 63 -40.53 -2.49 20.04
CA ALA A 63 -40.58 -3.25 21.27
C ALA A 63 -41.98 -3.23 21.90
N LYS A 64 -42.69 -2.11 21.79
CA LYS A 64 -44.10 -1.99 22.25
C LYS A 64 -45.02 -2.82 21.36
N GLN A 65 -44.89 -2.74 20.04
CA GLN A 65 -45.70 -3.48 19.06
C GLN A 65 -45.48 -4.99 19.17
N LEU A 66 -44.22 -5.42 19.35
CA LEU A 66 -43.83 -6.83 19.48
C LEU A 66 -43.98 -7.37 20.91
N ARG A 67 -44.59 -6.63 21.83
CA ARG A 67 -44.79 -6.99 23.24
C ARG A 67 -43.50 -7.39 23.97
N ALA A 68 -42.38 -6.72 23.60
CA ALA A 68 -41.05 -6.98 24.09
C ALA A 68 -40.45 -5.74 24.77
N SER A 69 -41.21 -5.05 25.60
CA SER A 69 -40.85 -3.78 26.23
C SER A 69 -39.58 -3.81 27.07
N ASP A 70 -39.20 -4.98 27.60
CA ASP A 70 -37.93 -5.20 28.32
C ASP A 70 -36.68 -5.28 27.43
N MET A 71 -36.85 -5.43 26.12
CA MET A 71 -35.74 -5.59 25.15
C MET A 71 -35.47 -4.32 24.35
N TRP A 72 -36.22 -3.23 24.54
CA TRP A 72 -36.10 -2.02 23.70
C TRP A 72 -34.67 -1.46 23.67
N GLY A 73 -33.96 -1.46 24.82
CA GLY A 73 -32.58 -0.94 24.88
C GLY A 73 -31.59 -1.81 24.05
N ARG A 74 -31.78 -3.14 24.04
CA ARG A 74 -30.96 -4.03 23.21
C ARG A 74 -31.27 -3.87 21.74
N MET A 75 -32.56 -3.72 21.37
CA MET A 75 -32.98 -3.42 20.00
C MET A 75 -32.46 -2.06 19.55
N ALA A 76 -32.52 -1.05 20.44
CA ALA A 76 -31.96 0.26 20.17
C ALA A 76 -30.46 0.18 19.87
N ALA A 77 -29.68 -0.55 20.64
CA ALA A 77 -28.24 -0.71 20.40
C ALA A 77 -27.94 -1.31 19.02
N VAL A 78 -28.73 -2.34 18.58
CA VAL A 78 -28.56 -2.93 17.24
C VAL A 78 -28.94 -1.96 16.13
N LEU A 79 -30.10 -1.26 16.27
CA LEU A 79 -30.55 -0.31 15.26
C LEU A 79 -29.65 0.94 15.17
N VAL A 80 -29.17 1.45 16.30
CA VAL A 80 -28.20 2.55 16.33
C VAL A 80 -26.90 2.14 15.67
N ALA A 81 -26.38 0.95 15.97
CA ALA A 81 -25.15 0.46 15.33
C ALA A 81 -25.32 0.34 13.81
N LEU A 82 -26.45 -0.21 13.33
CA LEU A 82 -26.76 -0.32 11.91
C LEU A 82 -26.87 1.07 11.25
N THR A 83 -27.67 1.98 11.82
CA THR A 83 -27.88 3.30 11.22
C THR A 83 -26.64 4.16 11.28
N ALA A 84 -25.85 4.10 12.37
CA ALA A 84 -24.57 4.77 12.46
C ALA A 84 -23.57 4.19 11.44
N GLY A 85 -23.51 2.86 11.33
CA GLY A 85 -22.66 2.19 10.33
C GLY A 85 -23.00 2.62 8.90
N VAL A 86 -24.28 2.58 8.53
CA VAL A 86 -24.73 3.02 7.20
C VAL A 86 -24.49 4.51 6.99
N ALA A 87 -24.79 5.36 7.96
CA ALA A 87 -24.61 6.80 7.85
C ALA A 87 -23.13 7.16 7.62
N VAL A 88 -22.22 6.58 8.42
CA VAL A 88 -20.78 6.80 8.28
C VAL A 88 -20.27 6.30 6.92
N THR A 89 -20.73 5.13 6.49
CA THR A 89 -20.34 4.55 5.19
C THR A 89 -20.78 5.43 4.04
N VAL A 90 -22.04 5.89 4.03
CA VAL A 90 -22.61 6.71 2.95
C VAL A 90 -21.97 8.12 2.92
N LEU A 91 -21.82 8.75 4.08
CA LEU A 91 -21.26 10.10 4.16
C LEU A 91 -19.74 10.15 3.94
N GLY A 92 -19.05 9.07 4.28
CA GLY A 92 -17.60 8.98 4.13
C GLY A 92 -17.15 8.32 2.82
N TRP A 93 -18.08 7.97 1.93
CA TRP A 93 -17.75 7.37 0.63
C TRP A 93 -17.22 8.42 -0.36
N PRO A 94 -16.20 8.15 -1.18
CA PRO A 94 -15.45 6.89 -1.28
C PRO A 94 -14.40 6.75 -0.16
N PRO A 95 -14.09 5.50 0.26
CA PRO A 95 -13.06 5.23 1.26
C PRO A 95 -11.67 5.57 0.72
N ARG A 96 -10.70 5.77 1.59
CA ARG A 96 -9.30 5.94 1.18
C ARG A 96 -8.77 4.63 0.60
N LEU A 97 -8.27 4.68 -0.61
CA LEU A 97 -7.66 3.53 -1.28
C LEU A 97 -6.14 3.56 -1.08
N GLY A 98 -5.55 2.40 -0.84
CA GLY A 98 -4.10 2.23 -0.84
C GLY A 98 -3.53 2.34 -2.25
N ILE A 99 -2.20 2.42 -2.32
CA ILE A 99 -1.47 2.55 -3.58
C ILE A 99 -1.69 1.36 -4.51
N ASP A 100 -1.86 0.16 -3.95
CA ASP A 100 -2.12 -1.08 -4.69
C ASP A 100 -3.42 -1.02 -5.50
N LEU A 101 -4.38 -0.19 -5.05
CA LEU A 101 -5.68 -0.03 -5.67
C LEU A 101 -5.80 1.27 -6.48
N LYS A 102 -5.10 2.32 -6.08
CA LYS A 102 -5.18 3.63 -6.72
C LYS A 102 -4.11 3.82 -7.78
N GLY A 103 -3.03 3.07 -7.69
CA GLY A 103 -1.79 3.31 -8.42
C GLY A 103 -0.95 4.38 -7.76
N GLY A 104 0.31 4.51 -8.19
CA GLY A 104 1.25 5.52 -7.67
C GLY A 104 2.63 4.94 -7.39
N VAL A 105 3.40 5.60 -6.51
CA VAL A 105 4.78 5.22 -6.19
C VAL A 105 5.02 5.17 -4.68
N ILE A 106 5.81 4.19 -4.25
CA ILE A 106 6.43 4.14 -2.92
C ILE A 106 7.94 4.25 -3.11
N LEU A 107 8.56 5.23 -2.45
CA LEU A 107 10.00 5.47 -2.48
C LEU A 107 10.53 5.32 -1.06
N VAL A 108 11.60 4.53 -0.89
CA VAL A 108 12.29 4.40 0.39
C VAL A 108 13.68 4.99 0.24
N TYR A 109 13.98 6.00 1.06
CA TYR A 109 15.29 6.66 1.11
C TYR A 109 16.00 6.34 2.40
N GLU A 110 17.34 6.30 2.32
CA GLU A 110 18.23 6.18 3.46
C GLU A 110 18.99 7.49 3.68
N ILE A 111 19.33 7.78 4.93
CA ILE A 111 20.18 8.93 5.28
C ILE A 111 21.58 8.71 4.74
N ASP A 112 22.14 9.70 4.05
CA ASP A 112 23.49 9.69 3.53
C ASP A 112 24.50 9.99 4.67
N ALA A 113 25.02 8.93 5.29
CA ALA A 113 25.99 9.04 6.39
C ALA A 113 27.29 9.74 5.97
N ALA A 114 27.72 9.63 4.71
CA ALA A 114 28.95 10.26 4.21
C ALA A 114 28.79 11.78 4.11
N LYS A 115 27.71 12.27 3.53
CA LYS A 115 27.38 13.70 3.48
C LYS A 115 27.13 14.28 4.87
N GLN A 116 26.55 13.49 5.76
CA GLN A 116 26.32 13.90 7.14
C GLN A 116 27.66 14.08 7.91
N ALA A 117 28.59 13.16 7.73
CA ALA A 117 29.94 13.26 8.33
C ALA A 117 30.72 14.47 7.80
N GLN A 118 30.62 14.77 6.49
CA GLN A 118 31.20 15.98 5.90
C GLN A 118 30.60 17.26 6.48
N LYS A 119 29.27 17.28 6.66
CA LYS A 119 28.60 18.44 7.25
C LYS A 119 28.98 18.66 8.71
N ALA A 120 29.16 17.58 9.48
CA ALA A 120 29.63 17.64 10.86
C ALA A 120 31.12 18.09 10.96
N ALA A 121 31.98 17.69 10.02
CA ALA A 121 33.40 18.10 9.98
C ALA A 121 33.60 19.58 9.56
N GLY A 122 32.65 20.19 8.85
CA GLY A 122 32.68 21.58 8.42
C GLY A 122 32.07 22.58 9.41
N ALA A 123 31.42 22.13 10.47
CA ALA A 123 30.86 22.98 11.53
C ALA A 123 31.87 23.18 12.67
N GLU A 124 32.79 24.13 12.52
CA GLU A 124 33.58 24.64 13.65
C GLU A 124 32.71 25.48 14.57
N GLY A 125 32.47 25.01 15.78
CA GLY A 125 31.87 25.75 16.88
C GLY A 125 30.42 25.32 17.25
N GLU A 126 30.34 24.57 18.30
CA GLU A 126 29.25 24.09 19.14
C GLU A 126 28.95 22.59 19.02
N SER A 127 29.44 21.89 20.05
CA SER A 127 29.12 20.49 20.43
C SER A 127 29.30 19.44 19.34
N ALA A 128 30.50 18.92 19.20
CA ALA A 128 30.82 17.62 18.62
C ALA A 128 30.26 16.46 19.49
N GLY A 129 28.95 16.42 19.63
CA GLY A 129 28.22 15.22 19.97
C GLY A 129 27.41 14.88 18.73
N ALA A 130 27.49 13.65 18.25
CA ALA A 130 26.62 13.15 17.18
C ALA A 130 25.16 13.36 17.62
N ALA A 131 24.60 14.53 17.32
CA ALA A 131 23.21 14.84 17.61
C ALA A 131 22.38 13.82 16.84
N ALA A 132 21.68 12.97 17.55
CA ALA A 132 20.74 12.00 16.97
C ALA A 132 19.83 12.73 16.00
N ILE A 133 19.81 12.29 14.74
CA ILE A 133 19.01 12.92 13.70
C ILE A 133 17.55 12.81 14.12
N ASP A 134 16.89 13.95 14.22
CA ASP A 134 15.46 14.02 14.53
C ASP A 134 14.67 13.60 13.29
N MET A 135 14.33 12.31 13.23
CA MET A 135 13.57 11.72 12.13
C MET A 135 12.20 12.36 11.95
N ASP A 136 11.56 12.84 13.01
CA ASP A 136 10.23 13.46 12.91
C ASP A 136 10.31 14.83 12.23
N LYS A 137 11.38 15.58 12.50
CA LYS A 137 11.66 16.83 11.76
C LYS A 137 11.99 16.55 10.29
N LEU A 138 12.73 15.48 10.00
CA LEU A 138 13.05 15.08 8.62
C LEU A 138 11.76 14.69 7.86
N VAL A 139 10.89 13.88 8.46
CA VAL A 139 9.59 13.51 7.91
C VAL A 139 8.75 14.75 7.62
N ALA A 140 8.66 15.69 8.57
CA ALA A 140 7.90 16.92 8.40
C ALA A 140 8.48 17.82 7.30
N ALA A 141 9.79 17.88 7.16
CA ALA A 141 10.46 18.67 6.11
C ALA A 141 10.21 18.06 4.71
N VAL A 142 10.40 16.75 4.55
CA VAL A 142 10.13 16.05 3.29
C VAL A 142 8.65 16.13 2.92
N SER A 143 7.74 15.96 3.89
CA SER A 143 6.30 16.08 3.65
C SER A 143 5.91 17.45 3.11
N ARG A 144 6.45 18.54 3.67
CA ARG A 144 6.22 19.90 3.16
C ARG A 144 6.77 20.12 1.75
N ARG A 145 7.91 19.47 1.41
CA ARG A 145 8.50 19.56 0.08
C ARG A 145 7.69 18.86 -0.99
N VAL A 146 7.25 17.63 -0.71
CA VAL A 146 6.51 16.82 -1.66
C VAL A 146 5.07 17.30 -1.80
N ASN A 147 4.51 17.92 -0.76
CA ASN A 147 3.12 18.40 -0.73
C ASN A 147 2.97 19.78 -0.07
N PRO A 148 3.55 20.84 -0.68
CA PRO A 148 3.58 22.18 -0.06
C PRO A 148 2.20 22.79 0.14
N GLY A 149 1.19 22.40 -0.63
CA GLY A 149 -0.19 22.89 -0.52
C GLY A 149 -1.13 21.99 0.29
N GLY A 150 -0.67 20.82 0.75
CA GLY A 150 -1.55 19.85 1.42
C GLY A 150 -2.66 19.28 0.54
N GLN A 151 -2.60 19.48 -0.79
CA GLN A 151 -3.66 19.12 -1.73
C GLN A 151 -3.59 17.65 -2.18
N LYS A 152 -2.39 17.03 -2.10
CA LYS A 152 -2.16 15.64 -2.46
C LYS A 152 -2.27 14.73 -1.24
N GLU A 153 -2.71 13.50 -1.44
CA GLU A 153 -2.72 12.45 -0.41
C GLU A 153 -1.32 11.82 -0.27
N VAL A 154 -0.28 12.65 -0.03
CA VAL A 154 1.08 12.16 0.18
C VAL A 154 1.25 11.71 1.62
N THR A 155 1.82 10.53 1.82
CA THR A 155 2.20 10.03 3.13
C THR A 155 3.71 9.94 3.21
N VAL A 156 4.32 10.69 4.12
CA VAL A 156 5.74 10.60 4.44
C VAL A 156 5.88 10.11 5.87
N ARG A 157 6.70 9.09 6.10
CA ARG A 157 6.87 8.51 7.42
C ARG A 157 8.23 7.86 7.61
N ARG A 158 8.56 7.63 8.86
CA ARG A 158 9.75 6.86 9.23
C ARG A 158 9.60 5.40 8.83
N TYR A 159 10.65 4.83 8.27
CA TYR A 159 10.80 3.42 7.95
C TYR A 159 12.10 2.89 8.56
N GLY A 160 12.00 1.97 9.56
CA GLY A 160 13.19 1.54 10.30
C GLY A 160 13.81 2.63 11.19
N LEU A 161 15.12 2.58 11.37
CA LEU A 161 15.88 3.50 12.23
C LEU A 161 16.41 4.73 11.49
N ASP A 162 16.86 4.55 10.24
CA ASP A 162 17.62 5.49 9.42
C ASP A 162 17.02 5.70 8.02
N GLN A 163 15.77 5.27 7.81
CA GLN A 163 15.10 5.29 6.52
C GLN A 163 13.80 6.08 6.57
N LEU A 164 13.44 6.62 5.42
CA LEU A 164 12.23 7.40 5.20
C LEU A 164 11.44 6.80 4.03
N GLU A 165 10.16 6.62 4.21
CA GLU A 165 9.24 6.16 3.16
C GLU A 165 8.33 7.30 2.71
N VAL A 166 8.25 7.47 1.40
CA VAL A 166 7.41 8.47 0.72
C VAL A 166 6.42 7.73 -0.16
N ILE A 167 5.13 7.85 0.13
CA ILE A 167 4.04 7.22 -0.60
C ILE A 167 3.26 8.30 -1.32
N VAL A 168 3.20 8.22 -2.64
CA VAL A 168 2.48 9.20 -3.47
C VAL A 168 1.53 8.45 -4.40
N PRO A 169 0.23 8.47 -4.13
CA PRO A 169 -0.75 7.85 -5.00
C PRO A 169 -1.02 8.70 -6.24
N ASP A 170 -1.46 8.03 -7.32
CA ASP A 170 -1.98 8.66 -8.53
C ASP A 170 -0.97 9.58 -9.23
N VAL A 171 0.28 9.12 -9.37
CA VAL A 171 1.40 9.84 -10.01
C VAL A 171 1.91 9.10 -11.24
N ASP A 172 2.45 9.86 -12.17
CA ASP A 172 3.14 9.35 -13.36
C ASP A 172 4.67 9.37 -13.22
N GLN A 173 5.38 8.85 -14.21
CA GLN A 173 6.84 8.79 -14.19
C GLN A 173 7.50 10.17 -14.09
N ALA A 174 6.99 11.16 -14.81
CA ALA A 174 7.58 12.51 -14.78
C ALA A 174 7.44 13.16 -13.40
N GLU A 175 6.33 12.93 -12.73
CA GLU A 175 6.10 13.40 -11.38
C GLU A 175 6.94 12.62 -10.36
N VAL A 176 7.12 11.32 -10.56
CA VAL A 176 8.03 10.49 -9.73
C VAL A 176 9.45 11.03 -9.81
N ASP A 177 9.95 11.34 -11.01
CA ASP A 177 11.30 11.89 -11.21
C ASP A 177 11.45 13.27 -10.56
N LEU A 178 10.43 14.11 -10.63
CA LEU A 178 10.40 15.39 -9.92
C LEU A 178 10.45 15.19 -8.39
N ILE A 179 9.65 14.26 -7.87
CA ILE A 179 9.64 13.93 -6.43
C ILE A 179 11.00 13.41 -5.99
N LYS A 180 11.63 12.52 -6.77
CA LYS A 180 12.98 12.04 -6.50
C LYS A 180 13.97 13.20 -6.39
N ARG A 181 13.96 14.12 -7.33
CA ARG A 181 14.81 15.32 -7.30
C ARG A 181 14.54 16.20 -6.07
N ILE A 182 13.28 16.41 -5.72
CA ILE A 182 12.87 17.21 -4.56
C ILE A 182 13.31 16.57 -3.24
N VAL A 183 13.21 15.25 -3.12
CA VAL A 183 13.53 14.51 -1.90
C VAL A 183 15.05 14.36 -1.73
N SER A 184 15.80 14.12 -2.80
CA SER A 184 17.24 13.90 -2.75
C SER A 184 18.05 15.19 -2.57
N SER A 185 17.49 16.36 -2.93
CA SER A 185 18.13 17.66 -2.71
C SER A 185 18.17 17.99 -1.22
N ALA A 186 19.35 18.34 -0.69
CA ALA A 186 19.47 18.84 0.67
C ALA A 186 18.77 20.21 0.83
N GLY A 187 18.71 20.99 -0.25
CA GLY A 187 18.02 22.26 -0.34
C GLY A 187 18.72 23.36 0.44
N VAL A 188 20.03 23.28 0.55
CA VAL A 188 20.85 24.31 1.18
C VAL A 188 21.11 25.42 0.17
N LEU A 189 20.33 26.49 0.25
CA LEU A 189 20.55 27.69 -0.55
C LEU A 189 21.53 28.60 0.18
N GLU A 190 22.55 29.07 -0.54
CA GLU A 190 23.52 30.08 -0.06
C GLU A 190 23.67 31.19 -1.10
N PHE A 191 23.85 32.41 -0.58
CA PHE A 191 24.18 33.57 -1.37
C PHE A 191 25.63 34.00 -1.05
N ARG A 192 26.52 33.92 -2.04
CA ARG A 192 27.97 34.18 -1.87
C ARG A 192 28.46 35.11 -2.97
N ILE A 193 29.50 35.84 -2.70
CA ILE A 193 30.19 36.60 -3.75
C ILE A 193 31.12 35.65 -4.52
N THR A 194 31.08 35.63 -5.83
CA THR A 194 32.04 34.91 -6.65
C THR A 194 33.37 35.64 -6.65
N ALA A 195 34.49 34.89 -6.61
CA ALA A 195 35.82 35.52 -6.70
C ALA A 195 36.01 36.20 -8.06
N ASN A 196 36.47 37.45 -8.05
CA ASN A 196 36.75 38.25 -9.25
C ASN A 196 38.24 38.54 -9.32
N PRO A 197 38.93 38.18 -10.41
CA PRO A 197 40.37 38.44 -10.59
C PRO A 197 40.72 39.93 -10.58
N GLU A 198 39.80 40.80 -10.96
CA GLU A 198 40.01 42.25 -11.02
C GLU A 198 39.85 42.95 -9.65
N ASP A 199 39.27 42.25 -8.66
CA ASP A 199 39.05 42.81 -7.32
C ASP A 199 40.28 42.57 -6.42
N PRO A 200 40.98 43.62 -5.98
CA PRO A 200 42.11 43.48 -5.06
C PRO A 200 41.79 42.73 -3.78
N ARG A 201 40.55 42.78 -3.31
CA ARG A 201 40.08 42.11 -2.08
C ARG A 201 40.07 40.59 -2.23
N HIS A 202 39.93 40.09 -3.47
CA HIS A 202 39.85 38.66 -3.78
C HIS A 202 41.19 38.04 -4.11
N LYS A 203 42.25 38.86 -4.28
CA LYS A 203 43.60 38.38 -4.71
C LYS A 203 44.13 37.27 -3.81
N ARG A 204 43.99 37.44 -2.49
CA ARG A 204 44.48 36.45 -1.50
C ARG A 204 43.73 35.12 -1.61
N VAL A 205 42.39 35.16 -1.76
CA VAL A 205 41.57 33.97 -1.91
C VAL A 205 41.89 33.24 -3.19
N ILE A 206 42.14 33.96 -4.29
CA ILE A 206 42.50 33.39 -5.60
C ILE A 206 43.88 32.73 -5.57
N GLU A 207 44.91 33.40 -4.99
CA GLU A 207 46.26 32.87 -4.85
C GLU A 207 46.27 31.55 -4.03
N LEU A 208 45.59 31.53 -2.89
CA LEU A 208 45.49 30.34 -2.05
C LEU A 208 44.61 29.27 -2.69
N GLY A 209 43.55 29.69 -3.36
CA GLY A 209 42.63 28.79 -4.08
C GLY A 209 43.29 28.06 -5.24
N SER A 210 44.15 28.75 -6.00
CA SER A 210 44.89 28.13 -7.12
C SER A 210 45.84 27.03 -6.66
N ASN A 211 46.33 27.10 -5.43
CA ASN A 211 47.24 26.12 -4.84
C ASN A 211 46.52 25.06 -3.97
N ALA A 212 45.21 25.22 -3.75
CA ALA A 212 44.44 24.33 -2.91
C ALA A 212 44.03 23.05 -3.67
N SER A 213 44.40 21.89 -3.15
CA SER A 213 43.98 20.58 -3.69
C SER A 213 42.56 20.17 -3.28
N GLY A 214 42.01 20.83 -2.24
CA GLY A 214 40.70 20.58 -1.71
C GLY A 214 39.62 21.56 -2.20
N THR A 215 38.41 21.40 -1.69
CA THR A 215 37.27 22.30 -1.98
C THR A 215 37.32 23.58 -1.14
N THR A 216 37.86 23.56 0.07
CA THR A 216 37.91 24.71 0.98
C THR A 216 39.29 25.38 0.91
N VAL A 217 39.33 26.69 0.79
CA VAL A 217 40.52 27.52 0.77
C VAL A 217 40.72 28.10 2.16
N LEU A 218 41.86 27.78 2.78
CA LEU A 218 42.21 28.19 4.14
C LEU A 218 43.31 29.27 4.14
N ASP A 219 43.21 30.27 5.00
CA ASP A 219 44.24 31.22 5.32
C ASP A 219 44.44 31.28 6.84
N GLY A 220 45.60 30.83 7.32
CA GLY A 220 45.88 30.78 8.75
C GLY A 220 44.94 29.92 9.59
N GLY A 221 44.30 28.91 9.00
CA GLY A 221 43.31 28.05 9.67
C GLY A 221 41.86 28.50 9.51
N SER A 222 41.60 29.69 8.97
CA SER A 222 40.25 30.18 8.71
C SER A 222 39.83 29.93 7.25
N ALA A 223 38.64 29.48 7.02
CA ALA A 223 38.10 29.27 5.67
C ALA A 223 37.74 30.64 5.05
N ILE A 224 38.39 31.00 3.96
CA ILE A 224 38.18 32.29 3.26
C ILE A 224 37.53 32.15 1.90
N GLY A 225 37.54 30.94 1.33
CA GLY A 225 36.95 30.64 0.04
C GLY A 225 36.57 29.18 -0.09
N ARG A 226 35.74 28.88 -1.07
CA ARG A 226 35.30 27.50 -1.36
C ARG A 226 35.14 27.31 -2.86
N TRP A 227 35.63 26.19 -3.38
CA TRP A 227 35.36 25.73 -4.74
C TRP A 227 34.00 25.05 -4.75
N VAL A 228 33.11 25.48 -5.64
CA VAL A 228 31.76 24.98 -5.82
C VAL A 228 31.57 24.54 -7.26
N GLN A 229 30.78 23.49 -7.48
CA GLN A 229 30.49 22.96 -8.82
C GLN A 229 29.69 23.98 -9.63
N LEU A 230 30.05 24.16 -10.92
CA LEU A 230 29.26 24.96 -11.87
C LEU A 230 28.24 24.07 -12.56
N ASP A 231 26.98 24.50 -12.62
CA ASP A 231 25.96 23.88 -13.46
C ASP A 231 26.18 24.32 -14.93
N THR A 232 26.97 23.55 -15.66
CA THR A 232 27.34 23.85 -17.05
C THR A 232 26.14 23.76 -18.01
N ALA A 233 25.01 23.14 -17.60
CA ALA A 233 23.78 23.13 -18.38
C ALA A 233 23.02 24.46 -18.31
N LYS A 234 23.26 25.27 -17.28
CA LYS A 234 22.57 26.54 -17.05
C LYS A 234 23.48 27.77 -17.26
N MET A 235 24.80 27.58 -17.13
CA MET A 235 25.76 28.64 -17.26
C MET A 235 26.92 28.18 -18.14
N ASN A 236 27.30 29.01 -19.14
CA ASN A 236 28.44 28.74 -20.02
C ASN A 236 29.68 29.44 -19.49
N PRO A 237 30.73 28.72 -19.00
CA PRO A 237 31.93 29.35 -18.47
C PRO A 237 32.65 30.25 -19.47
N ALA A 238 32.47 30.01 -20.78
CA ALA A 238 33.16 30.81 -21.84
C ALA A 238 32.50 32.18 -22.07
N GLU A 239 31.20 32.31 -21.78
CA GLU A 239 30.43 33.55 -21.92
C GLU A 239 30.50 34.42 -20.66
N ASP A 240 30.64 33.77 -19.49
CA ASP A 240 30.66 34.42 -18.18
C ASP A 240 32.11 34.82 -17.78
N ARG A 241 32.74 35.70 -18.57
CA ARG A 241 34.05 36.27 -18.28
C ARG A 241 34.02 36.97 -16.92
N GLY A 242 34.97 36.60 -16.03
CA GLY A 242 35.07 37.16 -14.69
C GLY A 242 34.85 36.19 -13.54
N LEU A 243 34.52 34.95 -13.82
CA LEU A 243 34.53 33.89 -12.82
C LEU A 243 35.90 33.21 -12.76
N VAL A 244 36.42 32.94 -11.57
CA VAL A 244 37.57 32.11 -11.33
C VAL A 244 37.17 30.66 -11.36
N THR A 245 37.57 29.96 -12.42
CA THR A 245 37.18 28.56 -12.63
C THR A 245 38.38 27.62 -12.62
N ARG A 246 38.18 26.38 -12.24
CA ARG A 246 39.10 25.26 -12.42
C ARG A 246 38.37 24.04 -13.02
N SER A 247 39.05 23.31 -13.90
CA SER A 247 38.57 22.07 -14.46
C SER A 247 39.13 20.88 -13.71
N MET A 248 38.27 19.98 -13.29
CA MET A 248 38.66 18.76 -12.60
C MET A 248 38.94 17.64 -13.61
N PRO A 249 39.75 16.60 -13.24
CA PRO A 249 40.06 15.48 -14.13
C PRO A 249 38.86 14.68 -14.61
N ASP A 250 37.76 14.75 -13.89
CA ASP A 250 36.46 14.08 -14.20
C ASP A 250 35.58 14.93 -15.14
N GLY A 251 36.06 16.06 -15.65
CA GLY A 251 35.33 16.95 -16.56
C GLY A 251 34.39 17.95 -15.86
N ARG A 252 34.28 17.93 -14.53
CA ARG A 252 33.53 18.94 -13.78
C ARG A 252 34.29 20.27 -13.77
N VAL A 253 33.50 21.36 -13.87
CA VAL A 253 34.05 22.72 -13.72
C VAL A 253 33.63 23.25 -12.35
N GLU A 254 34.59 23.81 -11.62
CA GLU A 254 34.35 24.45 -10.34
C GLU A 254 34.62 25.95 -10.40
N VAL A 255 33.87 26.72 -9.61
CA VAL A 255 33.96 28.18 -9.46
C VAL A 255 34.35 28.50 -8.03
N LEU A 256 35.27 29.47 -7.88
CA LEU A 256 35.71 29.94 -6.56
C LEU A 256 34.71 30.98 -6.02
N VAL A 257 34.15 30.72 -4.84
CA VAL A 257 33.32 31.67 -4.09
C VAL A 257 34.05 32.14 -2.82
N VAL A 258 33.80 33.36 -2.45
CA VAL A 258 34.37 33.98 -1.23
C VAL A 258 33.46 33.67 -0.06
N LEU A 259 34.02 33.19 1.04
CA LEU A 259 33.31 33.00 2.29
C LEU A 259 33.33 34.29 3.09
N ASP A 260 32.17 34.89 3.20
CA ASP A 260 31.97 36.14 3.96
C ASP A 260 31.33 35.87 5.33
N ARG A 261 31.40 36.85 6.21
CA ARG A 261 30.83 36.80 7.55
C ARG A 261 29.32 36.84 7.62
N PHE A 262 28.61 37.15 6.51
CA PHE A 262 27.17 37.39 6.52
C PHE A 262 26.37 36.09 6.44
N ASN A 263 26.95 35.07 5.81
CA ASN A 263 26.40 33.72 5.70
C ASN A 263 24.90 33.71 5.37
N VAL A 264 24.50 34.41 4.28
CA VAL A 264 23.11 34.51 3.87
C VAL A 264 22.67 33.19 3.26
N THR A 265 21.73 32.54 3.91
CA THR A 265 21.24 31.20 3.53
C THR A 265 19.73 31.22 3.28
N GLY A 266 19.21 30.14 2.69
CA GLY A 266 17.78 29.92 2.46
C GLY A 266 16.93 29.93 3.74
N GLY A 267 17.54 29.75 4.92
CA GLY A 267 16.83 29.85 6.21
C GLY A 267 16.26 31.23 6.51
N TYR A 268 16.74 32.26 5.84
CA TYR A 268 16.23 33.62 5.94
C TYR A 268 15.12 33.95 4.93
N LEU A 269 14.78 33.03 4.02
CA LEU A 269 13.68 33.24 3.08
C LEU A 269 12.31 33.17 3.80
N SER A 270 11.44 34.09 3.47
CA SER A 270 10.05 34.09 3.91
C SER A 270 9.13 33.47 2.87
N ARG A 271 9.44 33.65 1.59
CA ARG A 271 8.64 33.15 0.45
C ARG A 271 9.48 33.04 -0.80
N ALA A 272 9.19 32.00 -1.61
CA ALA A 272 9.63 31.90 -3.00
C ALA A 272 8.41 31.64 -3.91
N ALA A 273 8.38 32.23 -5.11
CA ALA A 273 7.28 32.10 -6.05
C ALA A 273 7.82 32.07 -7.49
N SER A 274 7.14 31.27 -8.35
CA SER A 274 7.40 31.26 -9.79
C SER A 274 6.94 32.59 -10.40
N SER A 275 7.75 33.14 -11.31
CA SER A 275 7.50 34.40 -12.02
C SER A 275 8.19 34.37 -13.38
N TYR A 276 8.06 35.45 -14.13
CA TYR A 276 8.76 35.67 -15.38
C TYR A 276 9.63 36.95 -15.27
N ASP A 277 10.80 36.92 -15.86
CA ASP A 277 11.69 38.08 -15.94
C ASP A 277 11.22 39.07 -17.04
N ASN A 278 11.96 40.16 -17.22
CA ASN A 278 11.65 41.17 -18.25
C ASN A 278 11.75 40.63 -19.69
N ASN A 279 12.40 39.50 -19.91
CA ASN A 279 12.52 38.80 -21.17
C ASN A 279 11.52 37.66 -21.34
N LEU A 280 10.49 37.59 -20.44
CA LEU A 280 9.50 36.50 -20.38
C LEU A 280 10.11 35.11 -20.12
N GLN A 281 11.32 35.04 -19.59
CA GLN A 281 11.92 33.77 -19.18
C GLN A 281 11.45 33.40 -17.77
N PRO A 282 11.18 32.11 -17.51
CA PRO A 282 10.79 31.66 -16.17
C PRO A 282 11.89 31.97 -15.14
N CYS A 283 11.50 32.51 -13.99
CA CYS A 283 12.41 32.89 -12.92
C CYS A 283 11.78 32.63 -11.54
N VAL A 284 12.61 32.70 -10.48
CA VAL A 284 12.12 32.57 -9.11
C VAL A 284 12.22 33.92 -8.40
N ASN A 285 11.07 34.43 -7.99
CA ASN A 285 11.02 35.57 -7.07
C ASN A 285 11.09 35.08 -5.63
N PHE A 286 11.93 35.72 -4.81
CA PHE A 286 12.07 35.38 -3.40
C PHE A 286 12.03 36.66 -2.53
N SER A 287 11.57 36.46 -1.28
CA SER A 287 11.53 37.49 -0.26
C SER A 287 12.20 37.00 1.00
N PHE A 288 12.99 37.86 1.65
CA PHE A 288 13.61 37.59 2.95
C PHE A 288 12.74 38.03 4.12
N ASN A 289 12.96 37.40 5.28
CA ASN A 289 12.52 37.94 6.56
C ASN A 289 13.38 39.18 6.96
N SER A 290 13.00 39.89 8.01
CA SER A 290 13.68 41.10 8.43
C SER A 290 15.18 40.94 8.69
N SER A 291 15.59 39.84 9.29
CA SER A 291 17.00 39.54 9.57
C SER A 291 17.77 39.23 8.29
N GLY A 292 17.21 38.42 7.39
CA GLY A 292 17.79 38.10 6.10
C GLY A 292 17.91 39.35 5.20
N ALA A 293 16.88 40.20 5.20
CA ALA A 293 16.87 41.46 4.46
C ALA A 293 18.03 42.38 4.87
N ALA A 294 18.29 42.51 6.18
CA ALA A 294 19.39 43.31 6.71
C ALA A 294 20.78 42.73 6.31
N LEU A 295 20.94 41.41 6.45
CA LEU A 295 22.19 40.72 6.06
C LEU A 295 22.47 40.81 4.55
N PHE A 296 21.43 40.56 3.76
CA PHE A 296 21.53 40.55 2.30
C PHE A 296 21.71 41.96 1.74
N GLY A 297 21.05 42.92 2.33
CA GLY A 297 21.26 44.36 2.02
C GLY A 297 22.66 44.82 2.33
N THR A 298 23.29 44.32 3.41
CA THR A 298 24.67 44.65 3.77
C THR A 298 25.65 43.92 2.83
N LEU A 299 25.42 42.63 2.55
CA LEU A 299 26.22 41.84 1.60
C LEU A 299 26.25 42.51 0.19
N THR A 300 25.07 42.82 -0.34
CA THR A 300 24.96 43.42 -1.67
C THR A 300 25.45 44.88 -1.67
N GLY A 301 25.21 45.63 -0.58
CA GLY A 301 25.65 47.00 -0.41
C GLY A 301 27.15 47.20 -0.33
N GLN A 302 27.87 46.21 0.24
CA GLN A 302 29.36 46.22 0.27
C GLN A 302 30.00 45.81 -1.06
N ASN A 303 29.22 45.27 -1.99
CA ASN A 303 29.72 44.74 -3.28
C ASN A 303 29.06 45.48 -4.47
N LEU A 304 28.72 46.75 -4.30
CA LEU A 304 28.22 47.60 -5.38
C LEU A 304 29.27 47.83 -6.46
N PRO A 305 28.84 48.12 -7.70
CA PRO A 305 29.75 48.46 -8.79
C PRO A 305 30.57 49.68 -8.42
N ASP A 306 31.88 49.64 -8.68
CA ASP A 306 32.79 50.77 -8.55
C ASP A 306 33.16 51.28 -9.97
N PRO A 307 32.55 52.35 -10.47
CA PRO A 307 32.78 52.87 -11.80
C PRO A 307 34.21 53.41 -11.97
N ALA A 308 34.86 53.84 -10.88
CA ALA A 308 36.20 54.42 -10.92
C ALA A 308 37.25 53.34 -11.25
N ASN A 309 37.07 52.14 -10.71
CA ASN A 309 37.93 51.00 -10.93
C ASN A 309 37.37 49.96 -11.95
N ARG A 310 36.24 50.25 -12.57
CA ARG A 310 35.50 49.35 -13.47
C ARG A 310 35.18 47.99 -12.85
N LEU A 311 35.02 47.91 -11.52
CA LEU A 311 34.78 46.67 -10.82
C LEU A 311 33.29 46.40 -10.75
N THR A 312 32.91 45.16 -11.01
CA THR A 312 31.54 44.63 -10.80
C THR A 312 31.62 43.32 -10.07
N SER A 313 30.85 43.19 -9.00
CA SER A 313 30.76 41.96 -8.23
C SER A 313 29.58 41.15 -8.69
N ARG A 314 29.72 39.83 -8.66
CA ARG A 314 28.64 38.89 -8.99
C ARG A 314 28.16 38.13 -7.76
N LEU A 315 26.88 38.00 -7.63
CA LEU A 315 26.22 37.24 -6.55
C LEU A 315 26.02 35.81 -6.98
N GLY A 316 26.82 34.88 -6.47
CA GLY A 316 26.66 33.47 -6.68
C GLY A 316 25.46 32.96 -5.90
N ILE A 317 24.52 32.34 -6.58
CA ILE A 317 23.35 31.65 -6.00
C ILE A 317 23.65 30.18 -6.06
N LEU A 318 23.89 29.59 -4.88
CA LEU A 318 24.30 28.19 -4.73
C LEU A 318 23.15 27.38 -4.14
N LEU A 319 22.95 26.21 -4.70
CA LEU A 319 22.08 25.19 -4.14
C LEU A 319 22.86 23.89 -4.01
N ASP A 320 22.98 23.38 -2.80
CA ASP A 320 23.69 22.12 -2.50
C ASP A 320 25.11 22.10 -3.09
N ASP A 321 25.88 23.16 -2.83
CA ASP A 321 27.27 23.38 -3.34
C ASP A 321 27.41 23.48 -4.87
N THR A 322 26.28 23.67 -5.58
CA THR A 322 26.28 23.90 -7.03
C THR A 322 25.90 25.33 -7.34
N LEU A 323 26.68 26.04 -8.14
CA LEU A 323 26.37 27.39 -8.59
C LEU A 323 25.35 27.34 -9.71
N LEU A 324 24.16 27.84 -9.44
CA LEU A 324 23.01 27.87 -10.39
C LEU A 324 22.99 29.11 -11.26
N SER A 325 23.40 30.26 -10.68
CA SER A 325 23.38 31.57 -11.34
C SER A 325 24.35 32.52 -10.64
N ALA A 326 24.93 33.48 -11.38
CA ALA A 326 25.80 34.47 -10.84
C ALA A 326 25.51 35.88 -11.41
N PRO A 327 24.31 36.46 -11.11
CA PRO A 327 23.94 37.80 -11.60
C PRO A 327 24.85 38.88 -11.06
N THR A 328 25.05 39.94 -11.86
CA THR A 328 25.82 41.12 -11.43
C THR A 328 25.00 41.95 -10.47
N ILE A 329 25.60 42.33 -9.33
CA ILE A 329 25.04 43.24 -8.35
C ILE A 329 24.98 44.65 -8.94
N ARG A 330 23.81 45.25 -9.05
CA ARG A 330 23.59 46.62 -9.57
C ARG A 330 23.25 47.62 -8.49
N SER A 331 22.54 47.15 -7.46
CA SER A 331 22.09 47.98 -6.32
C SER A 331 22.04 47.11 -5.05
N ALA A 332 22.00 47.74 -3.90
CA ALA A 332 21.73 47.03 -2.63
C ALA A 332 20.33 46.46 -2.62
N ILE A 333 20.21 45.16 -2.31
CA ILE A 333 18.94 44.43 -2.30
C ILE A 333 18.55 44.12 -0.85
N SER A 334 17.55 44.78 -0.32
CA SER A 334 17.18 44.73 1.11
C SER A 334 15.87 44.01 1.40
N GLY A 335 15.26 43.32 0.47
CA GLY A 335 13.99 42.63 0.72
C GLY A 335 13.71 41.53 -0.26
N ASP A 336 13.29 41.89 -1.45
CA ASP A 336 12.89 41.01 -2.52
C ASP A 336 14.00 40.89 -3.58
N GLY A 337 14.17 39.71 -4.11
CA GLY A 337 15.14 39.40 -5.16
C GLY A 337 14.56 38.42 -6.20
N GLN A 338 15.28 38.30 -7.30
CA GLN A 338 14.91 37.41 -8.39
C GLN A 338 16.10 36.55 -8.81
N ILE A 339 15.86 35.25 -8.88
CA ILE A 339 16.83 34.31 -9.42
C ILE A 339 16.52 34.15 -10.92
N THR A 340 17.38 34.71 -11.76
CA THR A 340 17.29 34.67 -13.22
C THR A 340 18.38 33.81 -13.81
N GLY A 341 18.11 33.17 -14.94
CA GLY A 341 19.05 32.29 -15.65
C GLY A 341 18.30 31.54 -16.78
N SER A 342 18.99 30.69 -17.48
CA SER A 342 18.37 29.84 -18.51
C SER A 342 17.56 28.70 -17.87
N PHE A 343 16.47 29.05 -17.18
CA PHE A 343 15.63 28.09 -16.48
C PHE A 343 14.44 27.67 -17.34
N LYS A 344 14.12 26.35 -17.33
CA LYS A 344 12.83 25.85 -17.80
C LYS A 344 11.79 25.97 -16.67
N GLN A 345 10.51 25.99 -16.99
CA GLN A 345 9.44 26.10 -15.98
C GLN A 345 9.52 24.99 -14.92
N ALA A 346 9.89 23.76 -15.31
CA ALA A 346 10.09 22.65 -14.39
C ALA A 346 11.23 22.90 -13.36
N ASP A 347 12.31 23.59 -13.79
CA ASP A 347 13.39 23.95 -12.87
C ASP A 347 12.96 25.03 -11.87
N VAL A 348 12.16 26.00 -12.34
CA VAL A 348 11.57 27.03 -11.48
C VAL A 348 10.63 26.40 -10.46
N ASP A 349 9.75 25.51 -10.87
CA ASP A 349 8.82 24.82 -9.98
C ASP A 349 9.56 23.96 -8.94
N PHE A 350 10.62 23.27 -9.37
CA PHE A 350 11.52 22.54 -8.47
C PHE A 350 12.18 23.46 -7.44
N LEU A 351 12.79 24.57 -7.90
CA LEU A 351 13.47 25.52 -7.02
C LEU A 351 12.49 26.13 -6.01
N VAL A 352 11.32 26.58 -6.47
CA VAL A 352 10.27 27.14 -5.61
C VAL A 352 9.83 26.13 -4.55
N GLY A 353 9.64 24.87 -4.95
CA GLY A 353 9.29 23.79 -4.03
C GLY A 353 10.35 23.57 -2.95
N VAL A 354 11.61 23.48 -3.33
CA VAL A 354 12.74 23.28 -2.41
C VAL A 354 12.92 24.48 -1.48
N LEU A 355 12.87 25.70 -2.02
CA LEU A 355 13.10 26.92 -1.25
C LEU A 355 12.02 27.20 -0.22
N ASN A 356 10.75 27.01 -0.58
CA ASN A 356 9.63 27.19 0.37
C ASN A 356 9.62 26.14 1.48
N ALA A 357 10.14 24.95 1.22
CA ALA A 357 10.23 23.89 2.21
C ALA A 357 11.44 24.01 3.14
N GLY A 358 12.45 24.76 2.74
CA GLY A 358 13.70 24.92 3.47
C GLY A 358 14.66 23.74 3.35
N SER A 359 15.80 23.82 4.04
CA SER A 359 16.82 22.77 4.03
C SER A 359 16.38 21.54 4.83
N LEU A 360 16.81 20.35 4.41
CA LEU A 360 16.59 19.12 5.17
C LEU A 360 17.51 19.04 6.39
N PRO A 361 17.01 18.55 7.53
CA PRO A 361 17.81 18.32 8.73
C PRO A 361 18.95 17.31 8.50
N ALA A 362 18.73 16.34 7.59
CA ALA A 362 19.74 15.37 7.17
C ALA A 362 19.67 15.19 5.64
N ALA A 363 20.84 14.96 5.01
CA ALA A 363 20.90 14.61 3.61
C ALA A 363 20.40 13.18 3.39
N LEU A 364 19.59 12.97 2.37
CA LEU A 364 19.16 11.65 1.91
C LEU A 364 20.04 11.19 0.75
N GLN A 365 20.13 9.91 0.50
CA GLN A 365 20.80 9.38 -0.69
C GLN A 365 20.12 9.92 -1.94
N SER A 366 20.88 10.09 -3.03
CA SER A 366 20.38 10.66 -4.29
C SER A 366 19.32 9.76 -4.95
N GLU A 367 19.49 8.47 -4.82
CA GLU A 367 18.55 7.47 -5.34
C GLU A 367 17.84 6.74 -4.20
N PRO A 368 16.55 6.37 -4.36
CA PRO A 368 15.84 5.58 -3.38
C PRO A 368 16.44 4.17 -3.31
N ILE A 369 16.56 3.63 -2.10
CA ILE A 369 17.01 2.25 -1.87
C ILE A 369 15.94 1.21 -2.22
N SER A 370 14.69 1.63 -2.36
CA SER A 370 13.57 0.83 -2.85
C SER A 370 12.55 1.72 -3.54
N GLU A 371 12.03 1.25 -4.65
CA GLU A 371 11.02 1.91 -5.45
C GLU A 371 9.96 0.90 -5.89
N GLN A 372 8.70 1.23 -5.67
CA GLN A 372 7.56 0.44 -6.12
C GLN A 372 6.62 1.34 -6.92
N LYS A 373 6.43 1.02 -8.20
CA LYS A 373 5.53 1.73 -9.11
C LYS A 373 4.35 0.83 -9.46
N ILE A 374 3.15 1.33 -9.31
CA ILE A 374 1.92 0.63 -9.67
C ILE A 374 1.11 1.53 -10.58
N SER A 375 0.80 1.05 -11.77
CA SER A 375 -0.01 1.82 -12.71
C SER A 375 -1.47 1.92 -12.21
N PRO A 376 -2.15 3.04 -12.45
CA PRO A 376 -3.57 3.21 -12.12
C PRO A 376 -4.48 2.18 -12.80
N GLN A 377 -4.07 1.67 -13.98
CA GLN A 377 -4.80 0.64 -14.71
C GLN A 377 -4.79 -0.69 -13.94
N LEU A 378 -3.63 -1.11 -13.44
CA LEU A 378 -3.52 -2.32 -12.63
C LEU A 378 -4.36 -2.20 -11.36
N GLY A 379 -4.37 -1.02 -10.72
CA GLY A 379 -5.19 -0.74 -9.55
C GLY A 379 -6.69 -0.88 -9.85
N ALA A 380 -7.17 -0.32 -10.97
CA ALA A 380 -8.57 -0.42 -11.37
C ALA A 380 -9.02 -1.87 -11.66
N ASP A 381 -8.19 -2.66 -12.35
CA ASP A 381 -8.46 -4.08 -12.61
C ASP A 381 -8.49 -4.88 -11.30
N THR A 382 -7.58 -4.57 -10.39
CA THR A 382 -7.49 -5.19 -9.07
C THR A 382 -8.72 -4.88 -8.20
N ILE A 383 -9.20 -3.63 -8.19
CA ILE A 383 -10.45 -3.24 -7.49
C ILE A 383 -11.62 -4.03 -8.04
N ARG A 384 -11.75 -4.11 -9.37
CA ARG A 384 -12.87 -4.81 -10.02
C ARG A 384 -12.87 -6.30 -9.69
N SER A 385 -11.72 -6.95 -9.78
CA SER A 385 -11.56 -8.38 -9.46
C SER A 385 -11.79 -8.64 -7.97
N GLY A 386 -11.19 -7.84 -7.09
CA GLY A 386 -11.36 -7.95 -5.65
C GLY A 386 -12.80 -7.72 -5.19
N ALA A 387 -13.49 -6.71 -5.74
CA ALA A 387 -14.89 -6.43 -5.43
C ALA A 387 -15.82 -7.55 -5.92
N ARG A 388 -15.58 -8.12 -7.12
CA ARG A 388 -16.33 -9.28 -7.62
C ARG A 388 -16.12 -10.51 -6.73
N ALA A 389 -14.86 -10.80 -6.37
CA ALA A 389 -14.52 -11.92 -5.49
C ALA A 389 -15.19 -11.76 -4.12
N MET A 390 -15.17 -10.56 -3.54
CA MET A 390 -15.82 -10.26 -2.26
C MET A 390 -17.32 -10.46 -2.34
N LEU A 391 -17.98 -9.95 -3.38
CA LEU A 391 -19.42 -10.10 -3.58
C LEU A 391 -19.80 -11.59 -3.74
N LEU A 392 -19.10 -12.32 -4.61
CA LEU A 392 -19.32 -13.74 -4.85
C LEU A 392 -19.09 -14.57 -3.59
N ALA A 393 -18.00 -14.34 -2.87
CA ALA A 393 -17.69 -15.02 -1.63
C ALA A 393 -18.79 -14.79 -0.59
N THR A 394 -19.23 -13.55 -0.43
CA THR A 394 -20.33 -13.20 0.48
C THR A 394 -21.62 -13.93 0.09
N ILE A 395 -22.02 -13.87 -1.18
CA ILE A 395 -23.25 -14.55 -1.67
C ILE A 395 -23.19 -16.07 -1.43
N VAL A 396 -22.04 -16.70 -1.73
CA VAL A 396 -21.90 -18.15 -1.56
C VAL A 396 -21.95 -18.55 -0.09
N VAL A 397 -21.25 -17.81 0.78
CA VAL A 397 -21.27 -18.08 2.23
C VAL A 397 -22.66 -17.87 2.81
N LEU A 398 -23.35 -16.78 2.49
CA LEU A 398 -24.71 -16.51 2.95
C LEU A 398 -25.70 -17.58 2.43
N THR A 399 -25.60 -17.95 1.15
CA THR A 399 -26.44 -19.01 0.58
C THR A 399 -26.22 -20.34 1.28
N PHE A 400 -24.97 -20.69 1.55
CA PHE A 400 -24.63 -21.91 2.28
C PHE A 400 -25.22 -21.90 3.70
N MET A 401 -25.08 -20.77 4.41
CA MET A 401 -25.62 -20.65 5.78
C MET A 401 -27.13 -20.73 5.80
N LEU A 402 -27.80 -20.04 4.90
CA LEU A 402 -29.26 -20.08 4.77
C LEU A 402 -29.73 -21.50 4.44
N ALA A 403 -29.10 -22.17 3.49
CA ALA A 403 -29.49 -23.54 3.09
C ALA A 403 -29.27 -24.55 4.21
N TYR A 404 -28.17 -24.46 4.95
CA TYR A 404 -27.82 -25.43 5.98
C TYR A 404 -28.56 -25.18 7.32
N TYR A 405 -28.55 -23.92 7.80
CA TYR A 405 -29.14 -23.58 9.10
C TYR A 405 -30.55 -22.98 9.03
N ARG A 406 -31.06 -22.74 7.81
CA ARG A 406 -32.40 -22.19 7.59
C ARG A 406 -32.62 -20.89 8.36
N PHE A 407 -33.59 -20.86 9.33
CA PHE A 407 -33.84 -19.66 10.13
C PHE A 407 -32.62 -19.17 10.88
N SER A 408 -31.83 -20.05 11.50
CA SER A 408 -30.60 -19.69 12.19
C SER A 408 -29.57 -19.15 11.20
N GLY A 409 -29.55 -19.68 9.96
CA GLY A 409 -28.74 -19.16 8.87
C GLY A 409 -29.09 -17.72 8.50
N LEU A 410 -30.41 -17.42 8.39
CA LEU A 410 -30.86 -16.05 8.14
C LEU A 410 -30.37 -15.07 9.23
N VAL A 411 -30.39 -15.50 10.50
CA VAL A 411 -29.89 -14.68 11.62
C VAL A 411 -28.37 -14.48 11.51
N ALA A 412 -27.62 -15.51 11.11
CA ALA A 412 -26.19 -15.40 10.85
C ALA A 412 -25.90 -14.44 9.68
N ASP A 413 -26.67 -14.54 8.60
CA ASP A 413 -26.53 -13.70 7.42
C ASP A 413 -26.72 -12.22 7.76
N LEU A 414 -27.74 -11.90 8.55
CA LEU A 414 -27.95 -10.55 9.07
C LEU A 414 -26.78 -10.07 9.93
N ALA A 415 -26.21 -10.92 10.76
CA ALA A 415 -25.05 -10.59 11.60
C ALA A 415 -23.80 -10.35 10.75
N VAL A 416 -23.56 -11.16 9.71
CA VAL A 416 -22.43 -11.01 8.78
C VAL A 416 -22.56 -9.72 7.97
N LEU A 417 -23.75 -9.42 7.43
CA LEU A 417 -23.99 -8.17 6.70
C LEU A 417 -23.78 -6.95 7.58
N LEU A 418 -24.29 -6.99 8.81
CA LEU A 418 -24.04 -5.92 9.78
C LEU A 418 -22.56 -5.79 10.11
N ASN A 419 -21.83 -6.90 10.26
CA ASN A 419 -20.40 -6.89 10.49
C ASN A 419 -19.64 -6.18 9.36
N ILE A 420 -19.94 -6.52 8.09
CA ILE A 420 -19.33 -5.88 6.92
C ILE A 420 -19.56 -4.36 6.95
N VAL A 421 -20.82 -3.94 7.17
CA VAL A 421 -21.15 -2.50 7.24
C VAL A 421 -20.39 -1.79 8.36
N LEU A 422 -20.29 -2.41 9.54
CA LEU A 422 -19.58 -1.82 10.68
C LEU A 422 -18.07 -1.77 10.45
N VAL A 423 -17.47 -2.81 9.83
CA VAL A 423 -16.03 -2.80 9.47
C VAL A 423 -15.74 -1.67 8.49
N LEU A 424 -16.55 -1.53 7.42
CA LEU A 424 -16.43 -0.45 6.46
C LEU A 424 -16.56 0.93 7.11
N ALA A 425 -17.59 1.11 7.95
CA ALA A 425 -17.81 2.37 8.66
C ALA A 425 -16.63 2.72 9.58
N LEU A 426 -16.10 1.74 10.30
CA LEU A 426 -15.01 1.98 11.22
C LEU A 426 -13.69 2.27 10.49
N MET A 427 -13.40 1.56 9.39
CA MET A 427 -12.24 1.86 8.52
C MET A 427 -12.31 3.28 7.94
N ILE A 428 -13.49 3.72 7.49
CA ILE A 428 -13.69 5.09 7.01
C ILE A 428 -13.48 6.09 8.16
N SER A 429 -14.01 5.82 9.35
CA SER A 429 -13.90 6.70 10.51
C SER A 429 -12.45 6.92 10.97
N ILE A 430 -11.64 5.85 11.01
CA ILE A 430 -10.23 5.92 11.37
C ILE A 430 -9.34 6.33 10.18
N LYS A 431 -9.94 6.60 9.02
CA LYS A 431 -9.26 6.97 7.78
C LYS A 431 -8.20 5.94 7.35
N ALA A 432 -8.44 4.66 7.63
CA ALA A 432 -7.57 3.59 7.19
C ALA A 432 -7.62 3.43 5.67
N ALA A 433 -6.46 3.15 5.06
CA ALA A 433 -6.40 2.87 3.64
C ALA A 433 -6.84 1.44 3.33
N PHE A 434 -7.71 1.27 2.35
CA PHE A 434 -8.05 -0.03 1.79
C PHE A 434 -6.93 -0.48 0.86
N THR A 435 -6.17 -1.49 1.27
CA THR A 435 -5.15 -2.14 0.45
C THR A 435 -5.71 -3.40 -0.20
N LEU A 436 -5.01 -3.95 -1.18
CA LEU A 436 -5.37 -5.21 -1.81
C LEU A 436 -5.40 -6.36 -0.79
N ALA A 437 -4.38 -6.45 0.06
CA ALA A 437 -4.34 -7.39 1.17
C ALA A 437 -5.51 -7.13 2.16
N GLY A 438 -5.88 -5.86 2.39
CA GLY A 438 -7.03 -5.49 3.21
C GLY A 438 -8.37 -6.00 2.66
N LEU A 439 -8.56 -5.97 1.33
CA LEU A 439 -9.73 -6.58 0.69
C LEU A 439 -9.74 -8.10 0.89
N ALA A 440 -8.60 -8.78 0.74
CA ALA A 440 -8.49 -10.21 1.04
C ALA A 440 -8.83 -10.52 2.51
N GLY A 441 -8.36 -9.68 3.45
CA GLY A 441 -8.71 -9.76 4.86
C GLY A 441 -10.21 -9.60 5.12
N LEU A 442 -10.88 -8.73 4.37
CA LEU A 442 -12.32 -8.53 4.48
C LEU A 442 -13.11 -9.74 3.98
N VAL A 443 -12.71 -10.35 2.85
CA VAL A 443 -13.29 -11.61 2.34
C VAL A 443 -13.10 -12.73 3.35
N LEU A 444 -11.90 -12.87 3.90
CA LEU A 444 -11.61 -13.87 4.92
C LEU A 444 -12.43 -13.63 6.19
N SER A 445 -12.60 -12.36 6.58
CA SER A 445 -13.44 -11.97 7.72
C SER A 445 -14.89 -12.41 7.56
N VAL A 446 -15.46 -12.41 6.33
CA VAL A 446 -16.79 -12.95 6.05
C VAL A 446 -16.86 -14.45 6.39
N GLY A 447 -15.85 -15.22 5.95
CA GLY A 447 -15.76 -16.65 6.28
C GLY A 447 -15.64 -16.92 7.78
N MET A 448 -14.82 -16.13 8.48
CA MET A 448 -14.61 -16.24 9.92
C MET A 448 -15.76 -15.67 10.76
N ALA A 449 -16.51 -14.69 10.24
CA ALA A 449 -17.66 -14.13 10.95
C ALA A 449 -18.80 -15.16 11.15
N VAL A 450 -18.84 -16.17 10.31
CA VAL A 450 -19.79 -17.28 10.43
C VAL A 450 -19.38 -18.27 11.54
N ASP A 451 -18.09 -18.43 11.84
CA ASP A 451 -17.56 -19.41 12.80
C ASP A 451 -18.24 -19.31 14.18
N ALA A 452 -18.32 -18.10 14.72
CA ALA A 452 -18.99 -17.86 16.00
C ALA A 452 -20.48 -18.30 15.97
N ASN A 453 -21.17 -18.01 14.87
CA ASN A 453 -22.59 -18.38 14.68
C ASN A 453 -22.75 -19.90 14.59
N VAL A 454 -21.91 -20.58 13.79
CA VAL A 454 -21.89 -22.05 13.69
C VAL A 454 -21.71 -22.67 15.06
N LEU A 455 -20.78 -22.16 15.86
CA LEU A 455 -20.51 -22.63 17.21
C LEU A 455 -21.74 -22.54 18.11
N ILE A 456 -22.43 -21.41 18.08
CA ILE A 456 -23.67 -21.19 18.86
C ILE A 456 -24.75 -22.17 18.39
N TYR A 457 -24.93 -22.32 17.08
CA TYR A 457 -26.03 -23.14 16.53
C TYR A 457 -25.80 -24.64 16.75
N GLU A 458 -24.58 -25.11 16.59
CA GLU A 458 -24.24 -26.50 16.91
C GLU A 458 -24.45 -26.78 18.40
N ARG A 459 -24.15 -25.83 19.29
CA ARG A 459 -24.41 -25.99 20.72
C ARG A 459 -25.91 -25.95 21.03
N MET A 460 -26.70 -25.11 20.36
CA MET A 460 -28.17 -25.14 20.45
C MET A 460 -28.72 -26.49 20.01
N ARG A 461 -28.18 -27.06 18.92
CA ARG A 461 -28.57 -28.37 18.42
C ARG A 461 -28.24 -29.48 19.42
N GLU A 462 -27.06 -29.48 20.01
CA GLU A 462 -26.70 -30.42 21.07
C GLU A 462 -27.69 -30.38 22.26
N GLU A 463 -28.10 -29.19 22.70
CA GLU A 463 -29.05 -29.04 23.81
C GLU A 463 -30.44 -29.56 23.41
N MET A 464 -30.88 -29.33 22.18
CA MET A 464 -32.15 -29.86 21.66
C MET A 464 -32.12 -31.38 21.51
N ASP A 465 -31.01 -31.95 21.03
CA ASP A 465 -30.85 -33.40 20.93
C ASP A 465 -30.82 -34.06 22.33
N ARG A 466 -30.54 -33.32 23.41
CA ARG A 466 -30.68 -33.73 24.80
C ARG A 466 -32.08 -33.56 25.34
N GLY A 467 -33.03 -33.09 24.52
CA GLY A 467 -34.45 -32.90 24.89
C GLY A 467 -34.77 -31.52 25.51
N ALA A 468 -33.89 -30.56 25.44
CA ALA A 468 -34.16 -29.20 25.90
C ALA A 468 -35.14 -28.46 24.95
N GLY A 469 -36.11 -27.73 25.51
CA GLY A 469 -36.98 -26.85 24.73
C GLY A 469 -36.20 -25.70 24.07
N VAL A 470 -36.76 -25.12 22.99
CA VAL A 470 -36.13 -24.10 22.17
C VAL A 470 -35.52 -22.93 22.98
N ARG A 471 -36.31 -22.41 23.94
CA ARG A 471 -35.86 -21.31 24.81
C ARG A 471 -34.62 -21.66 25.63
N THR A 472 -34.59 -22.87 26.20
CA THR A 472 -33.45 -23.36 27.00
C THR A 472 -32.25 -23.61 26.08
N ALA A 473 -32.50 -24.20 24.91
CA ALA A 473 -31.42 -24.43 23.90
C ALA A 473 -30.78 -23.13 23.44
N ILE A 474 -31.57 -22.09 23.12
CA ILE A 474 -31.03 -20.75 22.76
C ILE A 474 -30.18 -20.20 23.89
N ARG A 475 -30.72 -20.12 25.11
CA ARG A 475 -30.00 -19.57 26.26
C ARG A 475 -28.70 -20.31 26.54
N ASN A 476 -28.74 -21.63 26.60
CA ASN A 476 -27.58 -22.46 26.88
C ASN A 476 -26.56 -22.43 25.73
N GLY A 477 -27.06 -22.42 24.48
CA GLY A 477 -26.23 -22.32 23.28
C GLY A 477 -25.33 -21.08 23.31
N PHE A 478 -25.91 -19.89 23.51
CA PHE A 478 -25.14 -18.64 23.63
C PHE A 478 -24.22 -18.64 24.85
N GLN A 479 -24.72 -19.06 26.01
CA GLN A 479 -23.96 -18.98 27.26
C GLN A 479 -22.72 -19.91 27.27
N ARG A 480 -22.87 -21.15 26.75
CA ARG A 480 -21.77 -22.13 26.72
C ARG A 480 -20.80 -21.90 25.58
N ALA A 481 -21.29 -21.37 24.44
CA ALA A 481 -20.41 -21.05 23.31
C ALA A 481 -19.55 -19.80 23.57
N PHE A 482 -20.00 -18.87 24.40
CA PHE A 482 -19.37 -17.57 24.58
C PHE A 482 -17.88 -17.64 24.94
N SER A 483 -17.50 -18.46 25.92
CA SER A 483 -16.09 -18.58 26.34
C SER A 483 -15.20 -19.11 25.21
N THR A 484 -15.68 -20.11 24.48
CA THR A 484 -14.92 -20.71 23.38
C THR A 484 -14.82 -19.73 22.19
N ILE A 485 -15.85 -18.93 21.93
CA ILE A 485 -15.83 -17.89 20.88
C ILE A 485 -14.80 -16.79 21.23
N VAL A 486 -14.77 -16.35 22.49
CA VAL A 486 -13.79 -15.35 22.93
C VAL A 486 -12.37 -15.89 22.82
N ASP A 487 -12.12 -17.12 23.30
CA ASP A 487 -10.82 -17.76 23.25
C ASP A 487 -10.31 -17.92 21.81
N SER A 488 -11.18 -18.38 20.90
CA SER A 488 -10.88 -18.57 19.49
C SER A 488 -10.56 -17.24 18.80
N ASN A 489 -11.43 -16.23 18.96
CA ASN A 489 -11.18 -14.93 18.34
C ASN A 489 -9.96 -14.21 18.92
N LEU A 490 -9.64 -14.39 20.21
CA LEU A 490 -8.50 -13.75 20.84
C LEU A 490 -7.16 -14.26 20.29
N THR A 491 -7.05 -15.54 19.94
CA THR A 491 -5.84 -16.08 19.32
C THR A 491 -5.58 -15.48 17.94
N THR A 492 -6.62 -15.36 17.12
CA THR A 492 -6.51 -14.71 15.79
C THR A 492 -6.30 -13.20 15.93
N LEU A 493 -6.87 -12.57 16.96
CA LEU A 493 -6.65 -11.15 17.27
C LEU A 493 -5.18 -10.90 17.65
N ILE A 494 -4.54 -11.77 18.43
CA ILE A 494 -3.12 -11.68 18.77
C ILE A 494 -2.27 -11.68 17.50
N THR A 495 -2.52 -12.59 16.56
CA THR A 495 -1.78 -12.62 15.28
C THR A 495 -2.00 -11.36 14.45
N GLY A 496 -3.24 -10.84 14.42
CA GLY A 496 -3.57 -9.58 13.77
C GLY A 496 -2.84 -8.38 14.37
N ILE A 497 -2.74 -8.31 15.70
CA ILE A 497 -2.00 -7.25 16.40
C ILE A 497 -0.50 -7.34 16.12
N VAL A 498 0.08 -8.54 16.14
CA VAL A 498 1.50 -8.76 15.80
C VAL A 498 1.75 -8.31 14.36
N LEU A 499 0.87 -8.69 13.43
CA LEU A 499 0.97 -8.30 12.03
C LEU A 499 0.86 -6.78 11.84
N PHE A 500 0.00 -6.11 12.60
CA PHE A 500 -0.11 -4.65 12.60
C PHE A 500 1.15 -3.96 13.14
N ALA A 501 1.71 -4.48 14.23
CA ALA A 501 2.87 -3.89 14.90
C ALA A 501 4.16 -4.02 14.07
N ILE A 502 4.33 -5.15 13.38
CA ILE A 502 5.59 -5.52 12.70
C ILE A 502 5.47 -5.39 11.18
N GLY A 503 4.25 -5.43 10.62
CA GLY A 503 4.00 -5.47 9.18
C GLY A 503 4.34 -4.17 8.44
N THR A 504 4.59 -4.29 7.13
CA THR A 504 4.60 -3.17 6.17
C THR A 504 3.21 -2.57 6.01
N ASP A 505 3.08 -1.45 5.32
CA ASP A 505 1.76 -0.79 5.15
C ASP A 505 0.71 -1.64 4.45
N GLN A 506 1.11 -2.41 3.46
CA GLN A 506 0.20 -3.36 2.81
C GLN A 506 -0.33 -4.37 3.82
N LEU A 507 0.56 -4.94 4.64
CA LEU A 507 0.21 -5.87 5.70
C LEU A 507 -0.60 -5.24 6.83
N LYS A 508 -0.33 -3.97 7.17
CA LYS A 508 -1.12 -3.23 8.17
C LYS A 508 -2.57 -3.05 7.73
N GLY A 509 -2.80 -2.79 6.42
CA GLY A 509 -4.16 -2.73 5.88
C GLY A 509 -4.95 -4.02 6.10
N PHE A 510 -4.31 -5.18 5.83
CA PHE A 510 -4.87 -6.50 6.12
C PHE A 510 -5.11 -6.70 7.62
N ALA A 511 -4.13 -6.38 8.45
CA ALA A 511 -4.21 -6.55 9.90
C ALA A 511 -5.35 -5.73 10.51
N VAL A 512 -5.53 -4.47 10.05
CA VAL A 512 -6.65 -3.61 10.51
C VAL A 512 -7.99 -4.23 10.15
N THR A 513 -8.19 -4.66 8.91
CA THR A 513 -9.47 -5.29 8.51
C THR A 513 -9.76 -6.56 9.28
N LEU A 514 -8.73 -7.38 9.54
CA LEU A 514 -8.85 -8.62 10.31
C LEU A 514 -9.21 -8.33 11.78
N VAL A 515 -8.48 -7.43 12.43
CA VAL A 515 -8.70 -7.04 13.84
C VAL A 515 -10.08 -6.44 14.03
N LEU A 516 -10.48 -5.51 13.16
CA LEU A 516 -11.82 -4.90 13.21
C LEU A 516 -12.92 -5.93 12.94
N GLY A 517 -12.73 -6.78 11.92
CA GLY A 517 -13.68 -7.83 11.57
C GLY A 517 -13.94 -8.80 12.73
N LEU A 518 -12.88 -9.27 13.39
CA LEU A 518 -12.98 -10.17 14.54
C LEU A 518 -13.61 -9.51 15.77
N THR A 519 -13.21 -8.26 16.06
CA THR A 519 -13.73 -7.52 17.22
C THR A 519 -15.22 -7.23 17.05
N LEU A 520 -15.63 -6.77 15.87
CA LEU A 520 -17.03 -6.49 15.59
C LEU A 520 -17.85 -7.77 15.47
N ASN A 521 -17.26 -8.89 15.04
CA ASN A 521 -17.93 -10.19 15.00
C ASN A 521 -18.41 -10.64 16.38
N LEU A 522 -17.67 -10.37 17.45
CA LEU A 522 -18.15 -10.65 18.81
C LEU A 522 -19.46 -9.89 19.12
N PHE A 523 -19.56 -8.64 18.67
CA PHE A 523 -20.78 -7.86 18.83
C PHE A 523 -21.92 -8.39 17.95
N THR A 524 -21.67 -8.62 16.67
CA THR A 524 -22.73 -9.01 15.73
C THR A 524 -23.20 -10.45 15.93
N ALA A 525 -22.27 -11.40 16.06
CA ALA A 525 -22.60 -12.82 16.23
C ALA A 525 -23.15 -13.17 17.61
N VAL A 526 -22.67 -12.53 18.67
CA VAL A 526 -23.10 -12.89 20.04
C VAL A 526 -24.26 -12.01 20.52
N PHE A 527 -24.11 -10.68 20.38
CA PHE A 527 -25.12 -9.76 20.92
C PHE A 527 -26.30 -9.57 19.95
N CYS A 528 -26.01 -9.19 18.68
CA CYS A 528 -27.08 -8.89 17.72
C CYS A 528 -27.91 -10.13 17.36
N SER A 529 -27.23 -11.27 17.08
CA SER A 529 -27.92 -12.54 16.81
C SER A 529 -28.82 -12.95 17.97
N ARG A 530 -28.36 -12.80 19.21
CA ARG A 530 -29.15 -13.14 20.39
C ARG A 530 -30.41 -12.30 20.49
N VAL A 531 -30.35 -11.00 20.19
CA VAL A 531 -31.55 -10.12 20.19
C VAL A 531 -32.58 -10.63 19.20
N VAL A 532 -32.14 -11.05 18.01
CA VAL A 532 -33.05 -11.58 16.98
C VAL A 532 -33.66 -12.92 17.43
N PHE A 533 -32.86 -13.83 18.00
CA PHE A 533 -33.40 -15.11 18.52
C PHE A 533 -34.37 -14.93 19.70
N ASP A 534 -34.04 -14.09 20.66
CA ASP A 534 -34.91 -13.81 21.82
C ASP A 534 -36.22 -13.19 21.35
N LEU A 535 -36.21 -12.33 20.32
CA LEU A 535 -37.41 -11.73 19.73
C LEU A 535 -38.25 -12.75 18.98
N ALA A 536 -37.61 -13.60 18.16
CA ALA A 536 -38.26 -14.62 17.37
C ALA A 536 -38.94 -15.71 18.24
N GLU A 537 -38.27 -16.13 19.34
CA GLU A 537 -38.81 -17.07 20.32
C GLU A 537 -40.02 -16.47 21.01
N ARG A 538 -39.92 -15.25 21.50
CA ARG A 538 -40.97 -14.57 22.24
C ARG A 538 -42.25 -14.37 21.41
N ASN A 539 -42.10 -14.03 20.14
CA ASN A 539 -43.21 -13.86 19.20
C ASN A 539 -43.66 -15.18 18.57
N ARG A 540 -43.11 -16.32 18.99
CA ARG A 540 -43.43 -17.66 18.45
C ARG A 540 -43.22 -17.79 16.95
N TRP A 541 -42.29 -17.00 16.37
CA TRP A 541 -41.88 -17.16 14.95
C TRP A 541 -41.13 -18.47 14.75
N ILE A 542 -40.50 -18.98 15.85
CA ILE A 542 -39.81 -20.26 15.90
C ILE A 542 -40.42 -21.13 16.99
N THR A 543 -40.90 -22.28 16.60
CA THR A 543 -41.36 -23.34 17.53
C THR A 543 -40.38 -24.50 17.57
N THR A 544 -39.59 -24.68 16.50
CA THR A 544 -38.51 -25.66 16.39
C THR A 544 -37.35 -25.04 15.60
N LEU A 545 -36.12 -25.42 15.89
CA LEU A 545 -34.95 -25.05 15.11
C LEU A 545 -34.57 -26.22 14.21
N SER A 546 -35.00 -26.15 12.95
CA SER A 546 -34.68 -27.17 11.96
C SER A 546 -33.35 -26.80 11.29
N MET A 547 -32.33 -27.67 11.38
CA MET A 547 -30.99 -27.50 10.80
C MET A 547 -30.62 -28.77 10.04
N ALA A 548 -29.96 -28.66 8.90
CA ALA A 548 -29.46 -29.83 8.18
C ALA A 548 -28.39 -30.56 9.01
N ARG A 549 -28.19 -31.84 8.76
CA ARG A 549 -27.17 -32.67 9.44
C ARG A 549 -26.23 -33.20 8.36
N LEU A 550 -24.97 -32.81 8.40
CA LEU A 550 -23.94 -33.30 7.50
C LEU A 550 -23.58 -34.75 7.86
N PHE A 551 -23.40 -34.99 9.16
CA PHE A 551 -23.14 -36.31 9.73
C PHE A 551 -24.21 -36.62 10.79
N GLY A 552 -24.68 -37.87 10.87
CA GLY A 552 -25.60 -38.29 11.93
C GLY A 552 -24.88 -38.35 13.28
N GLN A 553 -24.54 -39.55 13.74
CA GLN A 553 -23.64 -39.75 14.88
C GLN A 553 -22.36 -40.44 14.38
N PRO A 554 -21.34 -39.65 13.99
CA PRO A 554 -20.09 -40.21 13.47
C PRO A 554 -19.40 -41.01 14.59
N ASN A 555 -18.82 -42.15 14.23
CA ASN A 555 -18.08 -43.00 15.16
C ASN A 555 -16.79 -43.50 14.44
N PHE A 556 -16.00 -42.56 13.99
CA PHE A 556 -14.72 -42.82 13.34
C PHE A 556 -13.62 -43.05 14.39
N GLN A 557 -12.74 -44.02 14.14
CA GLN A 557 -11.57 -44.30 14.96
C GLN A 557 -10.36 -43.50 14.44
N PHE A 558 -10.29 -42.22 14.76
CA PHE A 558 -9.22 -41.34 14.29
C PHE A 558 -7.85 -41.72 14.84
N VAL A 559 -7.79 -42.15 16.11
CA VAL A 559 -6.53 -42.53 16.76
C VAL A 559 -5.86 -43.72 16.07
N LYS A 560 -6.60 -44.60 15.44
CA LYS A 560 -6.06 -45.72 14.67
C LYS A 560 -5.23 -45.24 13.48
N TRP A 561 -5.63 -44.15 12.83
CA TRP A 561 -4.99 -43.58 11.64
C TRP A 561 -3.95 -42.49 11.96
N MET A 562 -3.72 -42.16 13.21
CA MET A 562 -2.82 -41.08 13.59
C MET A 562 -1.36 -41.32 13.18
N VAL A 563 -0.84 -42.54 13.37
CA VAL A 563 0.57 -42.86 13.04
C VAL A 563 0.82 -42.83 11.55
N PRO A 564 0.01 -43.51 10.69
CA PRO A 564 0.11 -43.36 9.23
C PRO A 564 -0.01 -41.90 8.77
N ALA A 565 -0.94 -41.14 9.34
CA ALA A 565 -1.14 -39.73 9.01
C ALA A 565 0.07 -38.87 9.36
N MET A 566 0.64 -39.05 10.56
CA MET A 566 1.87 -38.35 10.99
C MET A 566 3.07 -38.69 10.10
N ILE A 567 3.24 -39.96 9.76
CA ILE A 567 4.32 -40.36 8.84
C ILE A 567 4.12 -39.75 7.48
N GLY A 568 2.90 -39.80 6.92
CA GLY A 568 2.59 -39.24 5.62
C GLY A 568 2.87 -37.75 5.54
N SER A 569 2.41 -36.96 6.57
CA SER A 569 2.66 -35.54 6.61
C SER A 569 4.14 -35.19 6.83
N THR A 570 4.86 -35.99 7.65
CA THR A 570 6.31 -35.79 7.83
C THR A 570 7.06 -36.04 6.52
N VAL A 571 6.73 -37.10 5.80
CA VAL A 571 7.32 -37.38 4.47
C VAL A 571 7.01 -36.23 3.51
N PHE A 572 5.78 -35.75 3.51
CA PHE A 572 5.38 -34.61 2.65
C PHE A 572 6.17 -33.35 2.97
N ILE A 573 6.34 -33.02 4.27
CA ILE A 573 7.17 -31.88 4.71
C ILE A 573 8.62 -32.06 4.25
N LEU A 574 9.20 -33.26 4.40
CA LEU A 574 10.58 -33.54 3.98
C LEU A 574 10.74 -33.36 2.46
N LEU A 575 9.77 -33.82 1.67
CA LEU A 575 9.75 -33.62 0.22
C LEU A 575 9.65 -32.12 -0.13
N GLY A 576 8.80 -31.39 0.59
CA GLY A 576 8.68 -29.94 0.44
C GLY A 576 9.95 -29.20 0.81
N LEU A 577 10.62 -29.58 1.90
CA LEU A 577 11.91 -28.99 2.29
C LEU A 577 13.02 -29.31 1.28
N ALA A 578 13.05 -30.51 0.72
CA ALA A 578 13.96 -30.86 -0.37
C ALA A 578 13.68 -30.00 -1.63
N ALA A 579 12.41 -29.79 -1.96
CA ALA A 579 12.02 -28.90 -3.04
C ALA A 579 12.41 -27.45 -2.75
N ALA A 580 12.22 -26.96 -1.51
CA ALA A 580 12.63 -25.64 -1.08
C ALA A 580 14.15 -25.44 -1.17
N GLN A 581 14.93 -26.41 -0.74
CA GLN A 581 16.40 -26.41 -0.86
C GLN A 581 16.82 -26.38 -2.34
N ARG A 582 16.13 -27.11 -3.21
CA ARG A 582 16.44 -27.16 -4.65
C ARG A 582 16.06 -25.86 -5.35
N ARG A 583 15.02 -25.14 -4.87
CA ARG A 583 14.64 -23.80 -5.36
C ARG A 583 15.59 -22.70 -4.88
N GLY A 584 16.18 -22.87 -3.70
CA GLY A 584 17.08 -21.89 -3.09
C GLY A 584 16.43 -20.50 -2.99
N GLN A 585 17.12 -19.49 -3.49
CA GLN A 585 16.58 -18.11 -3.51
C GLN A 585 15.35 -17.94 -4.41
N GLY A 586 15.17 -18.80 -5.42
CA GLY A 586 14.01 -18.77 -6.30
C GLY A 586 12.67 -19.12 -5.62
N LEU A 587 12.67 -19.55 -4.36
CA LEU A 587 11.47 -19.71 -3.55
C LEU A 587 10.93 -18.38 -3.01
N PHE A 588 11.78 -17.37 -2.91
CA PHE A 588 11.43 -16.06 -2.34
C PHE A 588 11.16 -15.03 -3.44
N ASP A 589 10.25 -14.13 -3.19
CA ASP A 589 10.01 -12.96 -4.05
C ASP A 589 11.08 -11.89 -3.79
N ILE A 590 11.12 -10.86 -4.64
CA ILE A 590 12.05 -9.72 -4.53
C ILE A 590 11.96 -9.01 -3.18
N ASP A 591 10.83 -9.10 -2.49
CA ASP A 591 10.64 -8.60 -1.12
C ASP A 591 11.72 -9.13 -0.14
N PHE A 592 12.26 -10.32 -0.40
CA PHE A 592 13.23 -11.02 0.44
C PHE A 592 14.60 -11.22 -0.20
N THR A 593 14.70 -11.10 -1.51
CA THR A 593 15.95 -11.29 -2.26
C THR A 593 16.56 -9.97 -2.72
N GLY A 594 15.74 -8.94 -2.85
CA GLY A 594 16.05 -7.73 -3.58
C GLY A 594 16.04 -7.99 -5.09
N GLY A 595 16.14 -6.93 -5.87
CA GLY A 595 16.10 -6.97 -7.33
C GLY A 595 14.92 -6.20 -7.88
N THR A 596 14.61 -6.39 -9.17
CA THR A 596 13.53 -5.69 -9.87
C THR A 596 12.48 -6.69 -10.37
N SER A 597 11.21 -6.33 -10.20
CA SER A 597 10.06 -7.04 -10.72
C SER A 597 9.26 -6.13 -11.63
N VAL A 598 9.07 -6.51 -12.88
CA VAL A 598 8.31 -5.73 -13.86
C VAL A 598 7.15 -6.56 -14.39
N GLN A 599 5.96 -5.97 -14.40
CA GLN A 599 4.81 -6.57 -15.05
C GLN A 599 4.59 -5.95 -16.43
N VAL A 600 4.75 -6.77 -17.45
CA VAL A 600 4.59 -6.38 -18.85
C VAL A 600 3.25 -6.84 -19.42
N ALA A 601 2.71 -6.04 -20.35
CA ALA A 601 1.57 -6.42 -21.17
C ALA A 601 1.98 -6.47 -22.64
N PHE A 602 1.50 -7.48 -23.36
CA PHE A 602 1.67 -7.62 -24.81
C PHE A 602 0.45 -7.07 -25.55
N LYS A 603 0.65 -6.66 -26.80
CA LYS A 603 -0.44 -6.31 -27.70
C LYS A 603 -1.34 -7.53 -27.94
N PRO A 604 -2.66 -7.37 -28.09
CA PRO A 604 -3.61 -8.48 -28.22
C PRO A 604 -3.32 -9.45 -29.38
N ASP A 605 -2.73 -8.93 -30.45
CA ASP A 605 -2.34 -9.66 -31.65
C ASP A 605 -0.96 -10.34 -31.57
N GLN A 606 -0.22 -10.12 -30.48
CA GLN A 606 1.17 -10.57 -30.31
C GLN A 606 1.41 -11.33 -29.03
N ALA A 607 0.41 -12.10 -28.59
CA ALA A 607 0.52 -12.97 -27.45
C ALA A 607 1.71 -13.93 -27.56
N LEU A 608 2.42 -14.16 -26.47
CA LEU A 608 3.52 -15.10 -26.37
C LEU A 608 3.18 -16.19 -25.35
N ASP A 609 3.72 -17.37 -25.56
CA ASP A 609 3.70 -18.40 -24.51
C ASP A 609 4.81 -18.12 -23.48
N ILE A 610 4.69 -18.71 -22.30
CA ILE A 610 5.64 -18.51 -21.20
C ILE A 610 7.05 -18.98 -21.56
N ALA A 611 7.19 -19.97 -22.41
CA ALA A 611 8.50 -20.48 -22.85
C ALA A 611 9.19 -19.47 -23.77
N GLY A 612 8.42 -18.83 -24.68
CA GLY A 612 8.93 -17.77 -25.54
C GLY A 612 9.38 -16.55 -24.73
N VAL A 613 8.59 -16.15 -23.70
CA VAL A 613 8.98 -15.05 -22.82
C VAL A 613 10.25 -15.38 -22.03
N ARG A 614 10.36 -16.59 -21.47
CA ARG A 614 11.57 -17.03 -20.74
C ARG A 614 12.82 -17.03 -21.61
N THR A 615 12.68 -17.43 -22.86
CA THR A 615 13.80 -17.42 -23.80
C THR A 615 14.22 -15.99 -24.13
N ALA A 616 13.28 -15.09 -24.36
CA ALA A 616 13.55 -13.71 -24.70
C ALA A 616 14.26 -12.95 -23.57
N VAL A 617 13.91 -13.21 -22.30
CA VAL A 617 14.51 -12.53 -21.14
C VAL A 617 15.70 -13.29 -20.53
N SER A 618 16.21 -14.31 -21.20
CA SER A 618 17.35 -15.13 -20.70
C SER A 618 18.66 -14.33 -20.49
N ALA A 619 18.78 -13.15 -21.10
CA ALA A 619 19.89 -12.23 -20.89
C ALA A 619 19.85 -11.51 -19.53
N LEU A 620 18.69 -11.42 -18.89
CA LEU A 620 18.55 -10.84 -17.56
C LEU A 620 19.05 -11.82 -16.49
N PRO A 621 19.88 -11.36 -15.54
CA PRO A 621 20.39 -12.22 -14.48
C PRO A 621 19.24 -12.72 -13.58
N ASP A 622 19.26 -14.03 -13.27
CA ASP A 622 18.28 -14.72 -12.42
C ASP A 622 16.82 -14.50 -12.84
N ALA A 623 16.57 -14.32 -14.14
CA ALA A 623 15.24 -14.03 -14.66
C ALA A 623 14.23 -15.14 -14.32
N ALA A 624 13.16 -14.75 -13.66
CA ALA A 624 12.03 -15.63 -13.39
C ALA A 624 10.75 -15.04 -14.01
N VAL A 625 10.06 -15.83 -14.83
CA VAL A 625 8.86 -15.43 -15.56
C VAL A 625 7.66 -16.20 -15.03
N SER A 626 6.64 -15.45 -14.62
CA SER A 626 5.33 -15.98 -14.21
C SER A 626 4.24 -15.41 -15.11
N ALA A 627 3.32 -16.25 -15.58
CA ALA A 627 2.17 -15.79 -16.34
C ALA A 627 1.18 -15.07 -15.39
N VAL A 628 0.61 -13.97 -15.86
CA VAL A 628 -0.42 -13.23 -15.13
C VAL A 628 -1.78 -13.66 -15.66
N THR A 629 -2.49 -14.46 -14.88
CA THR A 629 -3.86 -14.90 -15.19
C THR A 629 -4.86 -13.95 -14.52
N ALA A 630 -5.69 -13.29 -15.32
CA ALA A 630 -6.81 -12.48 -14.85
C ALA A 630 -8.05 -12.85 -15.65
N ALA A 631 -9.21 -12.82 -15.00
CA ALA A 631 -10.47 -13.23 -15.62
C ALA A 631 -10.83 -12.46 -16.91
N ASP A 632 -10.32 -11.24 -17.04
CA ASP A 632 -10.62 -10.33 -18.17
C ASP A 632 -9.47 -10.25 -19.19
N VAL A 633 -8.41 -11.06 -19.03
CA VAL A 633 -7.22 -11.01 -19.89
C VAL A 633 -7.01 -12.37 -20.56
N ALA A 634 -6.87 -12.35 -21.88
CA ALA A 634 -6.57 -13.58 -22.61
C ALA A 634 -5.21 -14.16 -22.18
N PRO A 635 -5.06 -15.49 -22.12
CA PRO A 635 -3.79 -16.11 -21.78
C PRO A 635 -2.67 -15.67 -22.72
N GLY A 636 -1.46 -15.50 -22.18
CA GLY A 636 -0.29 -15.12 -22.98
C GLY A 636 -0.11 -13.60 -23.21
N LEU A 637 -0.96 -12.75 -22.64
CA LEU A 637 -0.88 -11.30 -22.80
C LEU A 637 -0.19 -10.57 -21.66
N ARG A 638 -0.08 -11.15 -20.47
CA ARG A 638 0.55 -10.48 -19.31
C ARG A 638 1.53 -11.41 -18.61
N TYR A 639 2.69 -10.88 -18.27
CA TYR A 639 3.72 -11.61 -17.54
C TYR A 639 4.37 -10.74 -16.46
N LYS A 640 4.70 -11.37 -15.32
CA LYS A 640 5.57 -10.81 -14.29
C LYS A 640 6.97 -11.37 -14.51
N ILE A 641 7.94 -10.48 -14.61
CA ILE A 641 9.36 -10.80 -14.83
C ILE A 641 10.14 -10.27 -13.64
N ASP A 642 10.76 -11.16 -12.88
CA ASP A 642 11.60 -10.85 -11.73
C ASP A 642 13.06 -11.07 -12.11
N THR A 643 13.96 -10.19 -11.68
CA THR A 643 15.41 -10.27 -11.89
C THR A 643 16.17 -9.77 -10.67
N SER A 644 17.39 -10.28 -10.47
CA SER A 644 18.29 -9.77 -9.42
C SER A 644 18.93 -8.41 -9.76
N LEU A 645 18.79 -7.94 -11.00
CA LEU A 645 19.23 -6.61 -11.42
C LEU A 645 18.40 -5.53 -10.71
N ARG A 646 19.05 -4.50 -10.15
CA ARG A 646 18.42 -3.47 -9.33
C ARG A 646 18.15 -2.16 -10.05
N ASP A 647 18.74 -1.99 -11.22
CA ASP A 647 18.58 -0.79 -12.05
C ASP A 647 17.32 -0.94 -12.91
N ASP A 648 16.26 -0.22 -12.55
CA ASP A 648 14.98 -0.23 -13.27
C ASP A 648 15.16 0.17 -14.72
N ALA A 649 15.95 1.21 -15.00
CA ALA A 649 16.16 1.72 -16.35
C ALA A 649 16.87 0.67 -17.22
N ALA A 650 17.86 -0.02 -16.67
CA ALA A 650 18.55 -1.12 -17.37
C ALA A 650 17.62 -2.32 -17.61
N VAL A 651 16.73 -2.66 -16.64
CA VAL A 651 15.74 -3.72 -16.82
C VAL A 651 14.70 -3.33 -17.86
N GLU A 652 14.17 -2.11 -17.81
CA GLU A 652 13.21 -1.63 -18.80
C GLU A 652 13.81 -1.59 -20.22
N GLN A 653 15.08 -1.20 -20.34
CA GLN A 653 15.78 -1.23 -21.62
C GLN A 653 15.96 -2.66 -22.13
N ALA A 654 16.41 -3.58 -21.26
CA ALA A 654 16.55 -4.98 -21.61
C ALA A 654 15.21 -5.62 -22.04
N LEU A 655 14.10 -5.23 -21.42
CA LEU A 655 12.77 -5.69 -21.81
C LEU A 655 12.32 -5.11 -23.15
N ARG A 656 12.64 -3.86 -23.44
CA ARG A 656 12.39 -3.26 -24.77
C ARG A 656 13.15 -4.01 -25.88
N ASP A 657 14.41 -4.32 -25.59
CA ASP A 657 15.29 -5.05 -26.54
C ASP A 657 14.87 -6.50 -26.71
N ALA A 658 14.34 -7.13 -25.64
CA ALA A 658 13.83 -8.50 -25.69
C ALA A 658 12.50 -8.64 -26.45
N PHE A 659 11.65 -7.60 -26.44
CA PHE A 659 10.30 -7.63 -27.03
C PHE A 659 10.03 -6.46 -28.00
N PRO A 660 10.82 -6.29 -29.06
CA PRO A 660 10.70 -5.17 -29.96
C PRO A 660 9.31 -5.11 -30.61
N GLY A 661 8.59 -4.01 -30.39
CA GLY A 661 7.27 -3.73 -30.97
C GLY A 661 6.12 -4.59 -30.44
N ARG A 662 6.35 -5.54 -29.52
CA ARG A 662 5.34 -6.46 -28.97
C ARG A 662 4.68 -5.97 -27.69
N LEU A 663 5.39 -5.15 -26.92
CA LEU A 663 4.85 -4.60 -25.70
C LEU A 663 3.69 -3.65 -25.98
N GLN A 664 2.72 -3.58 -25.08
CA GLN A 664 1.66 -2.59 -25.12
C GLN A 664 2.27 -1.20 -24.93
N THR A 665 1.85 -0.23 -25.73
CA THR A 665 2.39 1.14 -25.74
C THR A 665 1.26 2.15 -25.60
N TYR A 666 1.62 3.41 -25.27
CA TYR A 666 0.69 4.52 -25.31
C TYR A 666 0.44 4.90 -26.77
N SER A 667 -0.55 4.30 -27.43
CA SER A 667 -0.93 4.73 -28.76
C SER A 667 -1.72 6.05 -28.70
N MET A 668 -1.34 7.05 -29.50
CA MET A 668 -2.02 8.33 -29.59
C MET A 668 -2.66 8.48 -30.98
N GLY A 669 -3.98 8.65 -30.97
CA GLY A 669 -4.70 9.20 -32.16
C GLY A 669 -4.84 10.71 -32.00
N PHE A 670 -4.83 11.44 -33.13
CA PHE A 670 -5.24 12.85 -33.15
C PHE A 670 -6.14 13.13 -34.36
N GLY A 671 -7.15 14.00 -34.14
CA GLY A 671 -8.11 14.37 -35.15
C GLY A 671 -7.61 15.51 -36.05
N GLU A 672 -8.54 16.17 -36.74
CA GLU A 672 -8.20 17.27 -37.60
C GLU A 672 -7.57 18.44 -36.84
N VAL A 673 -6.41 18.89 -37.33
CA VAL A 673 -5.75 20.08 -36.83
C VAL A 673 -6.42 21.29 -37.49
N SER A 674 -7.19 22.03 -36.70
CA SER A 674 -7.97 23.16 -37.16
C SER A 674 -7.44 24.49 -36.66
N SER A 675 -7.41 25.49 -37.50
CA SER A 675 -7.18 26.87 -37.08
C SER A 675 -8.45 27.41 -36.41
N THR A 676 -8.34 27.81 -35.14
CA THR A 676 -9.44 28.51 -34.46
C THR A 676 -9.55 29.95 -35.01
N ALA A 677 -10.33 30.07 -36.05
CA ALA A 677 -10.65 31.37 -36.66
C ALA A 677 -11.64 32.15 -35.74
N LYS A 678 -11.12 32.68 -34.63
CA LYS A 678 -11.80 33.75 -33.87
C LYS A 678 -10.77 34.52 -33.04
N ALA A 679 -10.07 35.42 -33.73
CA ALA A 679 -9.71 36.77 -33.19
C ALA A 679 -8.95 37.52 -34.29
N GLU A 680 -9.37 38.72 -34.59
CA GLU A 680 -8.50 39.77 -35.13
C GLU A 680 -7.17 39.69 -34.38
N LYS A 681 -6.03 39.77 -35.13
CA LYS A 681 -4.67 39.62 -34.61
C LYS A 681 -4.53 40.01 -33.14
N PRO A 682 -4.33 39.08 -32.21
CA PRO A 682 -3.96 39.48 -30.85
C PRO A 682 -2.51 39.95 -30.88
N ALA A 683 -2.25 41.07 -30.27
CA ALA A 683 -0.93 41.64 -30.07
C ALA A 683 -0.07 40.84 -29.07
N ASP A 684 -0.60 39.74 -28.49
CA ASP A 684 0.06 38.85 -27.55
C ASP A 684 -0.21 37.39 -27.94
N GLY A 685 0.78 36.73 -28.47
CA GLY A 685 0.99 35.29 -28.67
C GLY A 685 -0.19 34.31 -28.50
N GLY A 686 -1.35 34.60 -29.05
CA GLY A 686 -2.58 33.85 -28.82
C GLY A 686 -2.53 32.46 -29.50
N LEU A 687 -3.10 31.47 -28.84
CA LEU A 687 -3.22 30.11 -29.36
C LEU A 687 -4.17 30.08 -30.56
N THR A 688 -3.62 29.71 -31.71
CA THR A 688 -4.32 29.83 -33.03
C THR A 688 -4.72 28.51 -33.63
N THR A 689 -4.15 27.40 -33.16
CA THR A 689 -4.36 26.05 -33.70
C THR A 689 -4.77 25.09 -32.59
N ALA A 690 -5.80 24.29 -32.86
CA ALA A 690 -6.29 23.27 -31.92
C ALA A 690 -6.41 21.90 -32.61
N ALA A 691 -6.17 20.82 -31.84
CA ALA A 691 -6.36 19.45 -32.27
C ALA A 691 -6.85 18.57 -31.09
N PRO A 692 -7.84 17.70 -31.33
CA PRO A 692 -8.22 16.69 -30.35
C PRO A 692 -7.21 15.54 -30.37
N LEU A 693 -6.90 15.01 -29.18
CA LEU A 693 -6.03 13.87 -28.96
C LEU A 693 -6.82 12.77 -28.29
N ASP A 694 -6.77 11.57 -28.82
CA ASP A 694 -7.45 10.39 -28.28
C ASP A 694 -6.43 9.31 -27.91
N PHE A 695 -6.65 8.71 -26.75
CA PHE A 695 -5.80 7.65 -26.22
C PHE A 695 -6.66 6.44 -25.86
N PRO A 696 -6.33 5.23 -26.30
CA PRO A 696 -6.99 4.01 -25.85
C PRO A 696 -6.77 3.80 -24.33
N GLU A 697 -5.63 4.23 -23.79
CA GLU A 697 -5.31 4.21 -22.37
C GLU A 697 -5.24 5.64 -21.81
N LYS A 698 -5.62 5.77 -20.54
CA LYS A 698 -5.55 7.07 -19.86
C LYS A 698 -4.11 7.53 -19.71
N ILE A 699 -3.82 8.77 -20.08
CA ILE A 699 -2.50 9.40 -19.93
C ILE A 699 -2.61 10.65 -19.05
N ASN A 700 -1.57 10.91 -18.24
CA ASN A 700 -1.51 12.08 -17.37
C ASN A 700 -1.05 13.32 -18.11
N LEU A 701 -1.46 14.48 -17.61
CA LEU A 701 -1.09 15.79 -18.17
C LEU A 701 0.43 15.97 -18.24
N LEU A 702 1.18 15.56 -17.22
CA LEU A 702 2.63 15.78 -17.14
C LEU A 702 3.38 14.95 -18.18
N THR A 703 3.05 13.67 -18.34
CA THR A 703 3.64 12.80 -19.35
C THR A 703 3.34 13.32 -20.75
N LEU A 704 2.09 13.68 -21.02
CA LEU A 704 1.69 14.24 -22.31
C LEU A 704 2.40 15.57 -22.59
N ARG A 705 2.44 16.47 -21.59
CA ARG A 705 3.09 17.77 -21.70
C ARG A 705 4.60 17.64 -21.92
N SER A 706 5.29 16.78 -21.17
CA SER A 706 6.72 16.57 -21.34
C SER A 706 7.06 15.96 -22.70
N THR A 707 6.22 15.05 -23.20
CA THR A 707 6.42 14.44 -24.51
C THR A 707 6.20 15.45 -25.65
N ILE A 708 5.18 16.30 -25.51
CA ILE A 708 4.90 17.38 -26.48
C ILE A 708 6.03 18.41 -26.42
N GLN A 709 6.48 18.82 -25.24
CA GLN A 709 7.60 19.76 -25.09
C GLN A 709 8.87 19.23 -25.76
N ALA A 710 9.20 17.97 -25.53
CA ALA A 710 10.37 17.34 -26.16
C ALA A 710 10.20 17.23 -27.69
N ALA A 711 8.99 17.07 -28.20
CA ALA A 711 8.74 17.07 -29.64
C ALA A 711 8.85 18.48 -30.25
N LEU A 712 8.38 19.51 -29.55
CA LEU A 712 8.53 20.91 -29.92
C LEU A 712 10.01 21.31 -29.96
N GLU A 713 10.79 20.93 -28.96
CA GLU A 713 12.24 21.17 -28.93
C GLU A 713 12.93 20.50 -30.14
N ALA A 714 12.56 19.27 -30.46
CA ALA A 714 13.15 18.52 -31.56
C ALA A 714 12.75 19.04 -32.96
N GLU A 715 11.61 19.76 -33.08
CA GLU A 715 11.17 20.43 -34.34
C GLU A 715 11.64 21.90 -34.43
N GLY A 716 12.40 22.39 -33.44
CA GLY A 716 12.93 23.75 -33.41
C GLY A 716 11.92 24.81 -32.94
N HIS A 717 10.89 24.40 -32.27
CA HIS A 717 9.82 25.25 -31.73
C HIS A 717 9.77 25.23 -30.18
N ALA A 718 10.91 25.17 -29.53
CA ALA A 718 11.04 25.02 -28.07
C ALA A 718 10.23 26.04 -27.26
N ASP A 719 10.09 27.26 -27.76
CA ASP A 719 9.41 28.38 -27.09
C ASP A 719 7.93 28.55 -27.48
N ALA A 720 7.38 27.64 -28.28
CA ALA A 720 5.99 27.76 -28.71
C ALA A 720 5.04 27.46 -27.55
N PRO A 721 4.17 28.41 -27.14
CA PRO A 721 3.23 28.17 -26.07
C PRO A 721 2.16 27.18 -26.51
N PHE A 722 1.80 26.28 -25.59
CA PHE A 722 0.71 25.34 -25.81
C PHE A 722 -0.06 25.08 -24.51
N GLU A 723 -1.32 24.78 -24.64
CA GLU A 723 -2.22 24.42 -23.56
C GLU A 723 -2.88 23.07 -23.83
N LEU A 724 -3.09 22.29 -22.76
CA LEU A 724 -3.69 20.97 -22.80
C LEU A 724 -4.90 20.95 -21.88
N GLU A 725 -6.05 20.60 -22.43
CA GLU A 725 -7.29 20.40 -21.68
C GLU A 725 -7.82 19.00 -21.94
N ALA A 726 -8.32 18.34 -20.90
CA ALA A 726 -8.98 17.05 -21.03
C ALA A 726 -10.51 17.22 -20.98
N GLU A 727 -11.22 16.39 -21.72
CA GLU A 727 -12.68 16.33 -21.68
C GLU A 727 -13.15 15.98 -20.28
N GLY A 728 -13.96 16.84 -19.64
CA GLY A 728 -14.44 16.67 -18.28
C GLY A 728 -13.35 16.80 -17.21
N MET A 729 -12.32 17.60 -17.45
CA MET A 729 -11.20 17.79 -16.55
C MET A 729 -11.64 18.35 -15.18
N THR A 730 -11.64 17.51 -14.16
CA THR A 730 -11.94 17.91 -12.77
C THR A 730 -10.69 18.15 -11.94
N SER A 731 -9.54 17.64 -12.39
CA SER A 731 -8.25 17.78 -11.72
C SER A 731 -7.11 17.62 -12.74
N ARG A 732 -6.09 18.46 -12.65
CA ARG A 732 -4.86 18.36 -13.45
C ARG A 732 -4.01 17.12 -13.10
N LEU A 733 -4.35 16.43 -12.02
CA LEU A 733 -3.60 15.29 -11.47
C LEU A 733 -4.21 13.94 -11.88
N LYS A 734 -5.37 13.93 -12.55
CA LYS A 734 -6.02 12.68 -12.99
C LYS A 734 -5.64 12.35 -14.43
N PRO A 735 -5.47 11.07 -14.78
CA PRO A 735 -5.27 10.65 -16.16
C PRO A 735 -6.59 10.64 -16.92
N TYR A 736 -6.56 11.12 -18.18
CA TYR A 736 -7.72 11.18 -19.07
C TYR A 736 -7.40 10.50 -20.40
N ARG A 737 -8.45 10.13 -21.15
CA ARG A 737 -8.32 9.54 -22.50
C ARG A 737 -8.37 10.58 -23.58
N ASN A 738 -9.29 11.51 -23.47
CA ASN A 738 -9.55 12.52 -24.49
C ASN A 738 -8.94 13.84 -24.05
N TRP A 739 -8.02 14.36 -24.86
CA TRP A 739 -7.34 15.62 -24.64
C TRP A 739 -7.54 16.54 -25.83
N ALA A 740 -7.42 17.82 -25.63
CA ALA A 740 -7.30 18.81 -26.66
C ALA A 740 -6.01 19.60 -26.43
N ILE A 741 -5.23 19.77 -27.50
CA ILE A 741 -4.10 20.69 -27.53
C ILE A 741 -4.48 21.95 -28.21
N SER A 742 -4.05 23.11 -27.68
CA SER A 742 -4.10 24.41 -28.30
C SER A 742 -2.70 25.00 -28.33
N THR A 743 -2.24 25.51 -29.48
CA THR A 743 -0.87 26.02 -29.65
C THR A 743 -0.84 27.24 -30.57
N SER A 744 0.22 28.02 -30.48
CA SER A 744 0.48 29.16 -31.36
C SER A 744 1.10 28.81 -32.71
N LEU A 745 1.43 27.54 -32.94
CA LEU A 745 2.01 27.05 -34.20
C LEU A 745 0.96 27.01 -35.31
N ASP A 746 1.42 27.09 -36.53
CA ASP A 746 0.57 26.86 -37.71
C ASP A 746 0.11 25.37 -37.77
N PRO A 747 -0.99 25.08 -38.51
CA PRO A 747 -1.54 23.73 -38.57
C PRO A 747 -0.56 22.65 -39.08
N ASP A 748 0.33 22.99 -40.01
CA ASP A 748 1.27 22.04 -40.60
C ASP A 748 2.43 21.74 -39.64
N ALA A 749 2.97 22.74 -38.92
CA ALA A 749 3.94 22.56 -37.88
C ALA A 749 3.35 21.77 -36.70
N THR A 750 2.12 22.12 -36.29
CA THR A 750 1.38 21.38 -35.26
C THR A 750 1.22 19.90 -35.62
N ARG A 751 0.82 19.60 -36.88
CA ARG A 751 0.69 18.22 -37.35
C ARG A 751 2.02 17.44 -37.26
N LYS A 752 3.14 18.07 -37.64
CA LYS A 752 4.48 17.44 -37.56
C LYS A 752 4.85 17.13 -36.07
N VAL A 753 4.63 18.10 -35.21
CA VAL A 753 4.87 17.90 -33.77
C VAL A 753 4.01 16.76 -33.23
N LEU A 754 2.69 16.74 -33.50
CA LEU A 754 1.78 15.68 -33.04
C LEU A 754 2.14 14.32 -33.64
N GLN A 755 2.57 14.26 -34.90
CA GLN A 755 3.06 13.02 -35.52
C GLN A 755 4.30 12.49 -34.79
N ARG A 756 5.23 13.36 -34.38
CA ARG A 756 6.42 13.01 -33.62
C ARG A 756 6.05 12.53 -32.22
N VAL A 757 5.11 13.19 -31.54
CA VAL A 757 4.55 12.76 -30.26
C VAL A 757 3.94 11.37 -30.38
N ALA A 758 3.09 11.15 -31.39
CA ALA A 758 2.46 9.86 -31.63
C ALA A 758 3.50 8.75 -31.84
N ASN A 759 4.52 9.00 -32.67
CA ASN A 759 5.60 8.04 -32.90
C ASN A 759 6.35 7.73 -31.59
N LYS A 760 6.72 8.75 -30.81
CA LYS A 760 7.43 8.56 -29.52
C LYS A 760 6.59 7.77 -28.52
N LEU A 761 5.30 8.06 -28.41
CA LEU A 761 4.39 7.33 -27.52
C LEU A 761 4.12 5.90 -27.99
N ASN A 762 4.07 5.65 -29.29
CA ASN A 762 3.97 4.32 -29.86
C ASN A 762 5.21 3.45 -29.59
N ASP A 763 6.37 4.07 -29.37
CA ASP A 763 7.61 3.38 -29.04
C ASP A 763 7.83 3.26 -27.51
N THR A 764 6.96 3.87 -26.70
CA THR A 764 7.08 3.86 -25.24
C THR A 764 6.22 2.74 -24.64
N PRO A 765 6.80 1.66 -24.09
CA PRO A 765 6.06 0.59 -23.46
C PRO A 765 5.32 1.06 -22.21
N VAL A 766 4.15 0.46 -21.98
CA VAL A 766 3.40 0.62 -20.73
C VAL A 766 3.76 -0.53 -19.80
N TYR A 767 4.45 -0.24 -18.71
CA TYR A 767 4.68 -1.20 -17.64
C TYR A 767 3.53 -1.10 -16.62
N LEU A 768 2.86 -2.22 -16.35
CA LEU A 768 1.72 -2.25 -15.43
C LEU A 768 2.16 -2.08 -13.98
N SER A 769 3.33 -2.62 -13.63
CA SER A 769 4.04 -2.33 -12.40
C SER A 769 5.54 -2.51 -12.62
N ALA A 770 6.33 -1.73 -11.89
CA ALA A 770 7.77 -1.88 -11.80
C ALA A 770 8.19 -1.66 -10.34
N ASN A 771 8.72 -2.69 -9.72
CA ASN A 771 9.11 -2.67 -8.31
C ASN A 771 10.59 -3.00 -8.21
N SER A 772 11.38 -2.10 -7.64
CA SER A 772 12.80 -2.32 -7.34
C SER A 772 13.03 -2.28 -5.84
N ILE A 773 13.68 -3.30 -5.31
CA ILE A 773 13.92 -3.43 -3.87
C ILE A 773 15.41 -3.63 -3.63
N GLY A 774 16.02 -2.71 -2.87
CA GLY A 774 17.42 -2.80 -2.47
C GLY A 774 17.67 -3.96 -1.50
N GLY A 775 18.85 -4.58 -1.58
CA GLY A 775 19.20 -5.73 -0.74
C GLY A 775 19.14 -5.49 0.76
N LYS A 776 19.40 -4.23 1.22
CA LYS A 776 19.27 -3.86 2.63
C LYS A 776 17.80 -3.90 3.09
N VAL A 777 16.89 -3.37 2.27
CA VAL A 777 15.46 -3.40 2.55
C VAL A 777 14.96 -4.84 2.58
N ALA A 778 15.30 -5.63 1.56
CA ALA A 778 14.93 -7.04 1.48
C ALA A 778 15.47 -7.85 2.69
N GLY A 779 16.71 -7.61 3.09
CA GLY A 779 17.32 -8.24 4.27
C GLY A 779 16.57 -7.91 5.57
N ASN A 780 16.25 -6.64 5.77
CA ASN A 780 15.49 -6.18 6.93
C ASN A 780 14.07 -6.79 6.93
N THR A 781 13.42 -6.80 5.79
CA THR A 781 12.08 -7.38 5.60
C THR A 781 12.07 -8.87 5.97
N LYS A 782 13.09 -9.63 5.52
CA LYS A 782 13.26 -11.05 5.86
C LYS A 782 13.37 -11.28 7.36
N VAL A 783 14.23 -10.51 8.02
CA VAL A 783 14.45 -10.60 9.48
C VAL A 783 13.15 -10.26 10.22
N THR A 784 12.48 -9.20 9.81
CA THR A 784 11.21 -8.74 10.40
C THR A 784 10.11 -9.80 10.25
N ALA A 785 9.97 -10.43 9.09
CA ALA A 785 8.98 -11.48 8.85
C ALA A 785 9.21 -12.72 9.74
N VAL A 786 10.48 -13.12 9.92
CA VAL A 786 10.84 -14.23 10.82
C VAL A 786 10.51 -13.87 12.27
N TYR A 787 10.86 -12.67 12.72
CA TYR A 787 10.50 -12.23 14.07
C TYR A 787 9.00 -12.14 14.30
N ALA A 788 8.23 -11.68 13.31
CA ALA A 788 6.77 -11.66 13.39
C ALA A 788 6.18 -13.06 13.59
N LEU A 789 6.66 -14.03 12.81
CA LEU A 789 6.21 -15.42 12.92
C LEU A 789 6.56 -16.01 14.29
N LEU A 790 7.81 -15.84 14.75
CA LEU A 790 8.25 -16.33 16.05
C LEU A 790 7.51 -15.64 17.21
N ALA A 791 7.33 -14.34 17.15
CA ALA A 791 6.57 -13.58 18.15
C ALA A 791 5.10 -14.03 18.21
N SER A 792 4.47 -14.23 17.07
CA SER A 792 3.10 -14.74 16.98
C SER A 792 2.99 -16.14 17.61
N LEU A 793 3.88 -17.05 17.25
CA LEU A 793 3.92 -18.40 17.85
C LEU A 793 4.13 -18.33 19.38
N LEU A 794 5.08 -17.52 19.83
CA LEU A 794 5.36 -17.36 21.26
C LEU A 794 4.15 -16.80 22.02
N MET A 795 3.50 -15.78 21.50
CA MET A 795 2.31 -15.18 22.13
C MET A 795 1.15 -16.16 22.19
N ILE A 796 0.95 -16.96 21.14
CA ILE A 796 -0.09 -17.99 21.13
C ILE A 796 0.24 -19.12 22.13
N VAL A 797 1.49 -19.55 22.18
CA VAL A 797 1.95 -20.55 23.18
C VAL A 797 1.63 -20.06 24.59
N LEU A 798 2.03 -18.84 24.90
CA LEU A 798 1.79 -18.21 26.19
C LEU A 798 0.28 -18.15 26.50
N TYR A 799 -0.52 -17.74 25.51
CA TYR A 799 -1.97 -17.68 25.67
C TYR A 799 -2.57 -19.08 25.94
N VAL A 800 -2.24 -20.07 25.12
CA VAL A 800 -2.76 -21.44 25.27
C VAL A 800 -2.31 -22.05 26.59
N TRP A 801 -1.08 -21.81 27.00
CA TRP A 801 -0.59 -22.26 28.32
C TRP A 801 -1.37 -21.63 29.48
N LEU A 802 -1.59 -20.31 29.44
CA LEU A 802 -2.38 -19.61 30.47
C LEU A 802 -3.84 -20.12 30.50
N ARG A 803 -4.42 -20.36 29.34
CA ARG A 803 -5.83 -20.75 29.18
C ARG A 803 -6.11 -22.19 29.64
N PHE A 804 -5.26 -23.12 29.28
CA PHE A 804 -5.45 -24.54 29.57
C PHE A 804 -4.72 -24.98 30.85
N GLN A 805 -3.82 -24.18 31.40
CA GLN A 805 -3.02 -24.46 32.58
C GLN A 805 -2.34 -25.84 32.54
N ASN A 806 -2.02 -26.33 31.36
CA ASN A 806 -1.38 -27.63 31.11
C ASN A 806 -0.38 -27.52 29.94
N VAL A 807 0.89 -27.82 30.26
CA VAL A 807 1.99 -27.69 29.30
C VAL A 807 1.83 -28.63 28.08
N ALA A 808 1.24 -29.81 28.29
CA ALA A 808 1.04 -30.79 27.21
C ALA A 808 0.10 -30.26 26.10
N PHE A 809 -0.98 -29.55 26.45
CA PHE A 809 -1.90 -28.96 25.51
C PHE A 809 -1.24 -27.80 24.75
N GLY A 810 -0.49 -26.94 25.46
CA GLY A 810 0.24 -25.83 24.84
C GLY A 810 1.29 -26.32 23.86
N LEU A 811 2.11 -27.27 24.24
CA LEU A 811 3.17 -27.83 23.39
C LEU A 811 2.60 -28.57 22.17
N ALA A 812 1.50 -29.31 22.36
CA ALA A 812 0.84 -30.00 21.24
C ALA A 812 0.26 -29.01 20.21
N ALA A 813 -0.32 -27.91 20.67
CA ALA A 813 -0.81 -26.85 19.80
C ALA A 813 0.34 -26.21 18.99
N VAL A 814 1.47 -25.93 19.64
CA VAL A 814 2.66 -25.36 18.94
C VAL A 814 3.17 -26.25 17.84
N VAL A 815 3.29 -27.57 18.14
CA VAL A 815 3.77 -28.54 17.14
C VAL A 815 2.80 -28.63 15.95
N ALA A 816 1.48 -28.59 16.21
CA ALA A 816 0.48 -28.57 15.15
C ALA A 816 0.58 -27.28 14.31
N LEU A 817 0.74 -26.12 14.92
CA LEU A 817 0.92 -24.84 14.21
C LEU A 817 2.21 -24.84 13.36
N ALA A 818 3.32 -25.31 13.93
CA ALA A 818 4.58 -25.42 13.19
C ALA A 818 4.43 -26.39 12.01
N HIS A 819 3.72 -27.51 12.18
CA HIS A 819 3.39 -28.45 11.14
C HIS A 819 2.60 -27.76 10.02
N ASP A 820 1.57 -26.98 10.32
CA ASP A 820 0.71 -26.33 9.32
C ASP A 820 1.47 -25.30 8.49
N VAL A 821 2.33 -24.51 9.13
CA VAL A 821 3.23 -23.59 8.45
C VAL A 821 4.19 -24.34 7.52
N LEU A 822 4.80 -25.45 8.02
CA LEU A 822 5.75 -26.25 7.23
C LEU A 822 5.08 -26.94 6.03
N VAL A 823 3.85 -27.45 6.19
CA VAL A 823 3.08 -28.03 5.08
C VAL A 823 2.73 -26.97 4.05
N THR A 824 2.33 -25.78 4.50
CA THR A 824 2.01 -24.68 3.58
C THR A 824 3.25 -24.23 2.80
N VAL A 825 4.39 -24.09 3.47
CA VAL A 825 5.69 -23.80 2.81
C VAL A 825 6.10 -24.94 1.87
N ALA A 826 5.85 -26.19 2.25
CA ALA A 826 6.10 -27.35 1.38
C ALA A 826 5.25 -27.30 0.10
N CYS A 827 3.95 -26.96 0.21
CA CYS A 827 3.09 -26.77 -0.97
C CYS A 827 3.57 -25.64 -1.87
N LEU A 828 3.96 -24.49 -1.30
CA LEU A 828 4.55 -23.39 -2.05
C LEU A 828 5.86 -23.79 -2.73
N ALA A 829 6.72 -24.56 -2.05
CA ALA A 829 7.97 -25.04 -2.64
C ALA A 829 7.74 -26.04 -3.78
N LEU A 830 6.74 -26.91 -3.64
CA LEU A 830 6.38 -27.90 -4.64
C LEU A 830 5.60 -27.29 -5.82
N SER A 831 4.94 -26.13 -5.65
CA SER A 831 4.09 -25.53 -6.68
C SER A 831 4.80 -25.39 -8.03
N LYS A 832 6.07 -24.98 -8.05
CA LYS A 832 6.88 -24.87 -9.27
C LYS A 832 6.94 -26.17 -10.08
N PHE A 833 7.04 -27.31 -9.39
CA PHE A 833 7.16 -28.61 -10.02
C PHE A 833 5.80 -29.18 -10.45
N VAL A 834 4.75 -28.75 -9.76
CA VAL A 834 3.37 -29.23 -9.97
C VAL A 834 2.60 -28.34 -10.96
N ALA A 835 2.93 -27.06 -11.06
CA ALA A 835 2.27 -26.08 -11.95
C ALA A 835 2.14 -26.55 -13.42
N PRO A 836 3.14 -27.20 -14.06
CA PRO A 836 2.99 -27.69 -15.43
C PRO A 836 1.85 -28.71 -15.60
N PHE A 837 1.49 -29.44 -14.54
CA PHE A 837 0.47 -30.50 -14.57
C PHE A 837 -0.87 -30.03 -14.02
N MET A 838 -0.86 -29.05 -13.11
CA MET A 838 -2.05 -28.54 -12.41
C MET A 838 -2.42 -27.10 -12.77
N GLY A 839 -2.00 -26.59 -13.91
CA GLY A 839 -2.39 -25.25 -14.40
C GLY A 839 -3.91 -25.11 -14.57
N TRP A 840 -4.64 -26.20 -14.84
CA TRP A 840 -6.10 -26.22 -14.86
C TRP A 840 -6.75 -25.87 -13.50
N ALA A 841 -6.03 -26.12 -12.40
CA ALA A 841 -6.42 -25.75 -11.04
C ALA A 841 -5.82 -24.41 -10.62
N LEU A 842 -5.35 -23.59 -11.58
CA LEU A 842 -4.71 -22.30 -11.36
C LEU A 842 -3.48 -22.34 -10.45
N VAL A 843 -2.78 -23.50 -10.39
CA VAL A 843 -1.53 -23.61 -9.64
C VAL A 843 -0.40 -23.02 -10.47
N ASP A 844 0.21 -21.96 -9.97
CA ASP A 844 1.34 -21.25 -10.56
C ASP A 844 2.65 -21.53 -9.79
N ASP A 845 3.78 -21.04 -10.30
CA ASP A 845 5.05 -21.00 -9.56
C ASP A 845 4.99 -19.98 -8.44
N PHE A 846 4.34 -20.34 -7.33
CA PHE A 846 4.20 -19.45 -6.19
C PHE A 846 5.53 -19.22 -5.48
N LYS A 847 5.77 -17.94 -5.13
CA LYS A 847 6.91 -17.50 -4.33
C LYS A 847 6.44 -17.00 -2.97
N ILE A 848 7.33 -17.03 -1.99
CA ILE A 848 7.07 -16.46 -0.69
C ILE A 848 7.28 -14.94 -0.80
N SER A 849 6.17 -14.20 -0.83
CA SER A 849 6.09 -12.74 -0.77
C SER A 849 5.64 -12.29 0.61
N LEU A 850 5.58 -10.97 0.84
CA LEU A 850 5.01 -10.41 2.07
C LEU A 850 3.56 -10.83 2.28
N ASP A 851 2.76 -10.90 1.23
CA ASP A 851 1.36 -11.34 1.32
C ASP A 851 1.26 -12.81 1.76
N VAL A 852 2.16 -13.67 1.28
CA VAL A 852 2.23 -15.07 1.73
C VAL A 852 2.62 -15.15 3.21
N VAL A 853 3.52 -14.29 3.69
CA VAL A 853 3.84 -14.23 5.14
C VAL A 853 2.61 -13.81 5.95
N ALA A 854 1.81 -12.87 5.46
CA ALA A 854 0.52 -12.52 6.10
C ALA A 854 -0.43 -13.73 6.13
N ALA A 855 -0.50 -14.51 5.05
CA ALA A 855 -1.26 -15.76 5.02
C ALA A 855 -0.74 -16.75 6.08
N LEU A 856 0.56 -16.97 6.16
CA LEU A 856 1.16 -17.88 7.17
C LEU A 856 0.83 -17.45 8.60
N LEU A 857 0.94 -16.17 8.91
CA LEU A 857 0.55 -15.62 10.21
C LEU A 857 -0.94 -15.80 10.49
N THR A 858 -1.78 -15.61 9.48
CA THR A 858 -3.23 -15.80 9.59
C THR A 858 -3.59 -17.26 9.80
N ILE A 859 -2.92 -18.19 9.11
CA ILE A 859 -3.08 -19.63 9.27
C ILE A 859 -2.76 -20.05 10.72
N VAL A 860 -1.69 -19.50 11.28
CA VAL A 860 -1.32 -19.75 12.70
C VAL A 860 -2.46 -19.34 13.64
N GLY A 861 -3.10 -18.17 13.41
CA GLY A 861 -4.24 -17.72 14.18
C GLY A 861 -5.53 -18.52 13.91
N PHE A 862 -5.75 -18.96 12.68
CA PHE A 862 -6.94 -19.68 12.27
C PHE A 862 -6.92 -21.16 12.70
N SER A 863 -5.80 -21.86 12.47
CA SER A 863 -5.65 -23.29 12.76
C SER A 863 -5.84 -23.61 14.25
N ILE A 864 -5.40 -22.69 15.13
CA ILE A 864 -5.55 -22.88 16.57
C ILE A 864 -7.02 -22.91 17.02
N ASN A 865 -7.95 -22.29 16.25
CA ASN A 865 -9.36 -22.26 16.61
C ASN A 865 -9.96 -23.65 16.70
N ASP A 866 -9.74 -24.49 15.71
CA ASP A 866 -10.21 -25.88 15.72
C ASP A 866 -9.55 -26.67 16.85
N THR A 867 -8.27 -26.43 17.10
CA THR A 867 -7.52 -27.08 18.18
C THR A 867 -8.08 -26.72 19.56
N ILE A 868 -8.39 -25.44 19.82
CA ILE A 868 -9.01 -24.98 21.07
C ILE A 868 -10.36 -25.68 21.29
N VAL A 869 -11.16 -25.82 20.25
CA VAL A 869 -12.47 -26.46 20.29
C VAL A 869 -12.38 -27.93 20.71
N ILE A 870 -11.48 -28.67 20.04
CA ILE A 870 -11.27 -30.10 20.39
C ILE A 870 -10.68 -30.22 21.79
N PHE A 871 -9.75 -29.37 22.16
CA PHE A 871 -9.14 -29.38 23.49
C PHE A 871 -10.12 -29.00 24.59
N ASP A 872 -11.00 -28.04 24.36
CA ASP A 872 -12.07 -27.69 25.30
C ASP A 872 -13.04 -28.87 25.45
N ARG A 873 -13.42 -29.52 24.35
CA ARG A 873 -14.24 -30.73 24.42
C ARG A 873 -13.57 -31.90 25.11
N LEU A 874 -12.29 -32.08 24.86
CA LEU A 874 -11.46 -33.11 25.50
C LEU A 874 -11.35 -32.87 27.01
N ARG A 875 -11.21 -31.61 27.43
CA ARG A 875 -11.22 -31.19 28.82
C ARG A 875 -12.56 -31.44 29.49
N GLU A 876 -13.67 -31.16 28.79
CA GLU A 876 -15.03 -31.45 29.24
C GLU A 876 -15.22 -32.98 29.47
N LEU A 877 -14.80 -33.80 28.48
CA LEU A 877 -14.90 -35.27 28.60
C LEU A 877 -13.98 -35.86 29.64
N ARG A 878 -12.79 -35.30 29.84
CA ARG A 878 -11.84 -35.70 30.87
C ARG A 878 -12.44 -35.48 32.26
N GLY A 879 -13.16 -34.37 32.47
CA GLY A 879 -13.75 -34.04 33.76
C GLY A 879 -12.72 -34.10 34.89
N LYS A 880 -13.00 -34.97 35.89
CA LYS A 880 -12.09 -35.21 37.06
C LYS A 880 -11.03 -36.28 36.79
N ALA A 881 -11.02 -36.93 35.61
CA ALA A 881 -10.02 -37.94 35.28
C ALA A 881 -8.62 -37.30 35.20
N ARG A 882 -7.63 -38.01 35.70
CA ARG A 882 -6.24 -37.50 35.73
C ARG A 882 -5.61 -37.44 34.35
N TYR A 883 -6.00 -38.32 33.43
CA TYR A 883 -5.40 -38.55 32.14
C TYR A 883 -6.44 -38.53 31.02
N VAL A 884 -6.00 -38.21 29.79
CA VAL A 884 -6.78 -38.34 28.58
C VAL A 884 -6.50 -39.71 27.97
N THR A 885 -7.54 -40.40 27.51
CA THR A 885 -7.42 -41.73 26.84
C THR A 885 -7.68 -41.60 25.34
N ALA A 886 -7.22 -42.55 24.52
CA ALA A 886 -7.49 -42.65 23.11
C ALA A 886 -9.00 -42.59 22.77
N ALA A 887 -9.82 -43.31 23.58
CA ALA A 887 -11.27 -43.31 23.41
C ALA A 887 -11.90 -41.92 23.66
N MET A 888 -11.33 -41.14 24.60
CA MET A 888 -11.79 -39.76 24.85
C MET A 888 -11.45 -38.85 23.65
N ILE A 889 -10.29 -39.05 23.03
CA ILE A 889 -9.90 -38.30 21.82
C ILE A 889 -10.84 -38.62 20.70
N ASP A 890 -11.05 -39.91 20.33
CA ASP A 890 -12.00 -40.30 19.29
C ASP A 890 -13.38 -39.73 19.56
N LYS A 891 -13.86 -39.76 20.81
CA LYS A 891 -15.16 -39.20 21.17
C LYS A 891 -15.20 -37.68 21.05
N ALA A 892 -14.16 -36.97 21.46
CA ALA A 892 -14.07 -35.52 21.34
C ALA A 892 -14.12 -35.08 19.89
N VAL A 893 -13.25 -35.71 19.04
CA VAL A 893 -13.18 -35.40 17.61
C VAL A 893 -14.51 -35.72 16.91
N ASN A 894 -15.10 -36.89 17.14
CA ASN A 894 -16.40 -37.21 16.53
C ASN A 894 -17.53 -36.23 16.92
N GLN A 895 -17.55 -35.75 18.16
CA GLN A 895 -18.55 -34.79 18.63
C GLN A 895 -18.33 -33.36 18.06
N THR A 896 -17.13 -33.01 17.72
CA THR A 896 -16.80 -31.69 17.15
C THR A 896 -16.67 -31.71 15.63
N LEU A 897 -16.65 -32.87 14.97
CA LEU A 897 -16.35 -33.06 13.57
C LEU A 897 -17.23 -32.22 12.64
N SER A 898 -18.55 -32.28 12.84
CA SER A 898 -19.53 -31.53 12.03
C SER A 898 -19.24 -30.03 12.09
N ARG A 899 -18.93 -29.54 13.28
CA ARG A 899 -18.62 -28.14 13.50
C ARG A 899 -17.31 -27.75 12.82
N THR A 900 -16.20 -28.47 13.05
CA THR A 900 -14.91 -28.17 12.44
C THR A 900 -15.01 -28.16 10.90
N ILE A 901 -15.70 -29.14 10.30
CA ILE A 901 -15.91 -29.15 8.85
C ILE A 901 -16.75 -27.98 8.36
N LEU A 902 -17.76 -27.52 9.11
CA LEU A 902 -18.59 -26.40 8.69
C LEU A 902 -17.86 -25.07 8.83
N THR A 903 -17.13 -24.84 9.91
CA THR A 903 -16.36 -23.60 10.14
C THR A 903 -15.21 -23.49 9.14
N SER A 904 -14.39 -24.51 9.04
CA SER A 904 -13.31 -24.55 8.04
C SER A 904 -13.85 -24.56 6.60
N GLY A 905 -14.99 -25.20 6.36
CA GLY A 905 -15.66 -25.24 5.05
C GLY A 905 -16.16 -23.87 4.59
N THR A 906 -16.73 -23.04 5.47
CA THR A 906 -17.15 -21.68 5.10
C THR A 906 -15.96 -20.77 4.80
N ALA A 907 -14.91 -20.85 5.59
CA ALA A 907 -13.66 -20.14 5.34
C ALA A 907 -12.99 -20.64 4.05
N PHE A 908 -12.98 -21.95 3.80
CA PHE A 908 -12.48 -22.56 2.57
C PHE A 908 -13.25 -22.06 1.34
N LEU A 909 -14.59 -22.04 1.38
CA LEU A 909 -15.42 -21.54 0.28
C LEU A 909 -15.14 -20.07 -0.04
N ALA A 910 -15.05 -19.22 0.99
CA ALA A 910 -14.72 -17.82 0.81
C ALA A 910 -13.32 -17.65 0.17
N THR A 911 -12.35 -18.40 0.68
CA THR A 911 -10.96 -18.35 0.19
C THR A 911 -10.82 -18.97 -1.21
N LEU A 912 -11.60 -20.01 -1.52
CA LEU A 912 -11.62 -20.62 -2.87
C LEU A 912 -12.12 -19.62 -3.93
N ILE A 913 -13.14 -18.84 -3.60
CA ILE A 913 -13.61 -17.78 -4.48
C ILE A 913 -12.57 -16.68 -4.63
N LEU A 914 -11.90 -16.32 -3.53
CA LEU A 914 -10.80 -15.38 -3.57
C LEU A 914 -9.64 -15.90 -4.44
N TYR A 915 -9.32 -17.20 -4.36
CA TYR A 915 -8.32 -17.86 -5.19
C TYR A 915 -8.69 -17.83 -6.67
N ALA A 916 -9.94 -18.15 -7.01
CA ALA A 916 -10.37 -18.23 -8.41
C ALA A 916 -10.63 -16.86 -9.06
N PHE A 917 -11.09 -15.85 -8.30
CA PHE A 917 -11.58 -14.59 -8.84
C PHE A 917 -10.89 -13.35 -8.26
N GLY A 918 -10.03 -13.49 -7.25
CA GLY A 918 -9.42 -12.35 -6.53
C GLY A 918 -8.32 -11.63 -7.31
N GLY A 919 -7.85 -12.19 -8.42
CA GLY A 919 -6.79 -11.62 -9.23
C GLY A 919 -5.40 -11.97 -8.70
N GLN A 920 -4.39 -11.61 -9.50
CA GLN A 920 -3.00 -12.07 -9.28
C GLN A 920 -2.36 -11.56 -7.98
N GLY A 921 -2.66 -10.33 -7.58
CA GLY A 921 -2.02 -9.75 -6.41
C GLY A 921 -2.30 -10.49 -5.11
N ILE A 922 -3.41 -11.24 -5.03
CA ILE A 922 -3.78 -12.04 -3.84
C ILE A 922 -3.80 -13.55 -4.09
N HIS A 923 -3.40 -13.99 -5.29
CA HIS A 923 -3.49 -15.40 -5.68
C HIS A 923 -2.60 -16.30 -4.81
N ALA A 924 -1.33 -15.94 -4.61
CA ALA A 924 -0.40 -16.68 -3.75
C ALA A 924 -0.86 -16.68 -2.28
N PHE A 925 -1.39 -15.56 -1.79
CA PHE A 925 -2.02 -15.45 -0.47
C PHE A 925 -3.19 -16.44 -0.34
N ALA A 926 -4.12 -16.42 -1.30
CA ALA A 926 -5.30 -17.26 -1.28
C ALA A 926 -4.94 -18.75 -1.39
N PHE A 927 -3.94 -19.12 -2.21
CA PHE A 927 -3.41 -20.47 -2.27
C PHE A 927 -2.86 -20.94 -0.92
N ALA A 928 -1.99 -20.14 -0.30
CA ALA A 928 -1.44 -20.45 1.02
C ALA A 928 -2.55 -20.62 2.06
N MET A 929 -3.56 -19.74 2.04
CA MET A 929 -4.73 -19.83 2.94
C MET A 929 -5.56 -21.10 2.69
N LEU A 930 -5.83 -21.49 1.45
CA LEU A 930 -6.54 -22.74 1.13
C LEU A 930 -5.82 -23.95 1.71
N VAL A 931 -4.51 -24.02 1.46
CA VAL A 931 -3.68 -25.08 2.02
C VAL A 931 -3.72 -25.04 3.54
N GLY A 932 -3.56 -23.88 4.13
CA GLY A 932 -3.55 -23.68 5.58
C GLY A 932 -4.87 -24.06 6.26
N ILE A 933 -6.01 -23.77 5.65
CA ILE A 933 -7.33 -24.15 6.19
C ILE A 933 -7.48 -25.69 6.18
N ILE A 934 -7.08 -26.35 5.09
CA ILE A 934 -7.15 -27.82 5.00
C ILE A 934 -6.20 -28.45 6.03
N THR A 935 -4.95 -27.95 6.08
CA THR A 935 -3.93 -28.51 6.99
C THR A 935 -4.25 -28.24 8.45
N GLY A 936 -4.83 -27.09 8.78
CA GLY A 936 -5.24 -26.76 10.16
C GLY A 936 -6.31 -27.72 10.69
N SER A 937 -7.32 -28.03 9.88
CA SER A 937 -8.32 -29.04 10.27
C SER A 937 -7.71 -30.44 10.37
N TYR A 938 -6.80 -30.80 9.47
CA TYR A 938 -6.08 -32.08 9.53
C TYR A 938 -5.17 -32.17 10.76
N SER A 939 -4.36 -31.18 11.03
CA SER A 939 -3.35 -31.19 12.10
C SER A 939 -3.98 -31.24 13.49
N THR A 940 -5.11 -30.58 13.66
CA THR A 940 -5.88 -30.62 14.91
C THR A 940 -6.28 -32.05 15.28
N ILE A 941 -6.69 -32.85 14.28
CA ILE A 941 -7.13 -34.24 14.49
C ILE A 941 -5.93 -35.19 14.59
N TYR A 942 -4.99 -35.12 13.65
CA TYR A 942 -3.96 -36.15 13.48
C TYR A 942 -2.57 -35.77 14.02
N ILE A 943 -2.35 -34.51 14.44
CA ILE A 943 -1.09 -34.04 15.00
C ILE A 943 -1.27 -33.58 16.45
N ALA A 944 -2.13 -32.56 16.71
CA ALA A 944 -2.29 -31.99 18.04
C ALA A 944 -2.82 -33.01 19.06
N SER A 945 -3.91 -33.72 18.72
CA SER A 945 -4.55 -34.67 19.66
C SER A 945 -3.64 -35.87 20.02
N PRO A 946 -2.93 -36.49 19.06
CA PRO A 946 -1.96 -37.54 19.37
C PRO A 946 -0.77 -37.08 20.19
N ILE A 947 -0.28 -35.86 19.94
CA ILE A 947 0.86 -35.32 20.70
C ILE A 947 0.49 -35.12 22.17
N VAL A 948 -0.75 -34.68 22.49
CA VAL A 948 -1.24 -34.62 23.87
C VAL A 948 -1.11 -35.99 24.53
N LEU A 949 -1.54 -37.05 23.87
CA LEU A 949 -1.45 -38.42 24.38
C LEU A 949 -0.01 -38.84 24.58
N TRP A 950 0.87 -38.61 23.61
CA TRP A 950 2.30 -38.95 23.70
C TRP A 950 3.04 -38.20 24.83
N LEU A 951 2.77 -36.89 25.00
CA LEU A 951 3.36 -36.07 26.04
C LEU A 951 2.93 -36.54 27.44
N GLN A 952 1.66 -36.91 27.63
CA GLN A 952 1.18 -37.47 28.87
C GLN A 952 1.86 -38.79 29.22
N HIS A 953 2.07 -39.67 28.28
CA HIS A 953 2.82 -40.92 28.45
C HIS A 953 4.30 -40.66 28.82
N ARG A 954 4.97 -39.69 28.12
CA ARG A 954 6.42 -39.44 28.26
C ARG A 954 6.79 -38.79 29.60
N PHE A 955 5.92 -37.89 30.12
CA PHE A 955 6.15 -37.13 31.35
C PHE A 955 5.50 -37.71 32.57
N GLY A 956 5.13 -38.99 32.57
CA GLY A 956 4.48 -39.66 33.69
C GLY A 956 3.03 -39.20 33.95
N LEU A 957 2.48 -38.45 32.99
CA LEU A 957 1.08 -38.03 32.97
C LEU A 957 0.21 -39.04 32.16
N GLY A 958 0.76 -40.23 31.90
CA GLY A 958 0.15 -41.32 31.20
C GLY A 958 -0.82 -42.17 31.99
N GLU A 959 -1.31 -43.26 31.38
CA GLU A 959 -2.20 -44.21 32.06
C GLU A 959 -1.62 -44.69 33.41
N PRO A 960 -2.45 -44.82 34.46
CA PRO A 960 -2.00 -45.38 35.74
C PRO A 960 -1.43 -46.77 35.49
N SER A 961 -0.30 -47.08 36.11
CA SER A 961 0.26 -48.43 36.08
C SER A 961 -0.83 -49.46 36.36
N PRO A 962 -0.84 -50.60 35.69
CA PRO A 962 -1.81 -51.69 35.95
C PRO A 962 -1.90 -52.09 37.44
N ALA A 963 -0.88 -51.79 38.25
CA ALA A 963 -0.89 -51.96 39.70
C ALA A 963 -1.81 -50.93 40.41
N ALA A 964 -1.93 -49.71 39.94
CA ALA A 964 -2.83 -48.67 40.49
C ALA A 964 -4.26 -48.87 40.04
N ALA A 965 -4.48 -49.46 38.85
CA ALA A 965 -5.83 -49.78 38.36
C ALA A 965 -6.45 -50.99 39.06
N ARG A 966 -5.65 -51.81 39.75
CA ARG A 966 -6.13 -52.93 40.62
C ARG A 966 -6.38 -52.50 42.05
N ALA A 967 -5.96 -51.28 42.44
CA ALA A 967 -6.14 -50.74 43.78
C ALA A 967 -7.28 -49.74 43.92
N ALA A 968 -7.90 -49.36 42.80
CA ALA A 968 -9.12 -48.56 42.69
C ALA A 968 -10.30 -49.41 42.17
#